data_cb2cb4f6fcf79958fcbaa5372a6c9b13
#
_entry.id   cb2cb4f6fcf79958fcbaa5372a6c9b13
#
_cell.length_a   1.000
_cell.length_b   1.000
_cell.length_c   1.000
_cell.angle_alpha   90.00
_cell.angle_beta   90.00
_cell.angle_gamma   90.00
#
_symmetry.space_group_name_H-M   'P 1'
#
loop_
_entity.id
_entity.type
_entity.pdbx_description
1 polymer ?
#
loop_
_entity_poly.entity_id
_entity_poly.type
_entity_poly.pdbx_seq_one_letter_code
_entity_poly.pdbx_strand_id
1 'polypeptide(L)'
;MANKVNEKTIAISPRQSLVKRMNVYFGPETGDENHPFSSQKSVLVREIPDNSVDILRKVGKGGTVKVTFFEDKSVEVYDSGSGIPVELSHTHEGTPASSLYLSLGVLNAGTNYENAQDVAGTNGVGGSGAQMLSQYMKVEVYRDKQIYRLDFKEGKPGIFDENDKFKPIKDLTYLKVEKDNRPKEEKKIFPTGTKIRFKIDDKLFRSEYDYEIDYLLDIMKGTSFLDGSIKFDIIDYQHKTEDGEPTRYFFNYGGGLEHIVDLQATNKLIPISTITNSAHYIDKSVDVSNGKAVVVKIDKEIKVEATFTYENDYEYKVESFVNTLKTRNNGIHESAFTDSLTKVFNNKLQSMRGYLSKNEKNLPIVQDYLEGLCLAVSVRVPEPEFTSQTKEALGGKETLKVLKKMYTESLEEWVNARKNQEAVKVIADKVMAAYSIRIKRTAEVEVKRQKNKLERVTRMPSKLVDCEFTHTEYSELFIVEGDSAKTPLKAARNSQYQALLPLRGKFLNVMKASTKKMLDSEVVQDIVKCLDAGIGEDFSIENARYRKVFIATDADPDGAQISNLIVVLFWTLMPDVIRKGQLYKVLTPLYIIKTSKKTYYCINKDERDKALKEIGKTKYELIRAKGLGETGVSVLHETGMNPQTRRYLQITLEDVERAKNMLETVMGVDVQPRKDWLVANPYRPIIED
;
A
#
# COMPACT_ATOMS: atom_id res chain seq x y z
N MET A 1 45.06 -32.58 9.44
CA MET A 1 45.62 -31.67 10.47
C MET A 1 44.64 -30.50 10.58
N ALA A 2 43.90 -30.42 11.67
CA ALA A 2 42.97 -29.30 11.88
C ALA A 2 43.79 -28.06 12.30
N ASN A 3 43.72 -27.00 11.53
CA ASN A 3 44.29 -25.71 11.90
C ASN A 3 43.64 -25.23 13.21
N LYS A 4 44.39 -25.29 14.32
CA LYS A 4 44.00 -24.61 15.55
C LYS A 4 44.03 -23.10 15.27
N VAL A 5 42.88 -22.51 15.12
CA VAL A 5 42.71 -21.04 15.17
C VAL A 5 43.02 -20.63 16.61
N ASN A 6 44.15 -19.95 16.83
CA ASN A 6 44.51 -19.36 18.12
C ASN A 6 43.61 -18.10 18.34
N GLU A 7 42.40 -18.28 18.84
CA GLU A 7 41.51 -17.20 19.23
C GLU A 7 42.02 -16.63 20.58
N LYS A 8 42.56 -15.43 20.53
CA LYS A 8 42.86 -14.67 21.76
C LYS A 8 41.64 -13.84 22.11
N THR A 9 41.11 -14.05 23.31
CA THR A 9 40.12 -13.15 23.91
C THR A 9 40.76 -11.79 24.16
N ILE A 10 40.27 -10.73 23.53
CA ILE A 10 40.77 -9.36 23.67
C ILE A 10 39.67 -8.51 24.32
N ALA A 11 39.98 -7.91 25.48
CA ALA A 11 39.10 -6.89 26.07
C ALA A 11 39.26 -5.58 25.28
N ILE A 12 38.13 -4.99 24.86
CA ILE A 12 38.13 -3.70 24.14
C ILE A 12 37.53 -2.61 25.05
N SER A 13 38.00 -1.36 24.88
CA SER A 13 37.46 -0.23 25.64
C SER A 13 36.01 0.07 25.27
N PRO A 14 35.25 0.75 26.15
CA PRO A 14 33.86 1.16 25.84
C PRO A 14 33.74 1.92 24.52
N ARG A 15 34.63 2.86 24.24
CA ARG A 15 34.69 3.59 22.96
C ARG A 15 34.93 2.66 21.77
N GLN A 16 35.85 1.70 21.88
CA GLN A 16 36.08 0.72 20.80
C GLN A 16 34.89 -0.20 20.61
N SER A 17 34.19 -0.55 21.68
CA SER A 17 32.94 -1.34 21.60
C SER A 17 31.85 -0.59 20.86
N LEU A 18 31.63 0.70 21.18
CA LEU A 18 30.69 1.56 20.48
C LEU A 18 31.04 1.70 18.99
N VAL A 19 32.30 2.01 18.65
CA VAL A 19 32.73 2.15 17.24
C VAL A 19 32.46 0.88 16.43
N LYS A 20 32.68 -0.31 17.02
CA LYS A 20 32.39 -1.58 16.35
C LYS A 20 30.88 -1.89 16.19
N ARG A 21 30.02 -1.24 16.97
CA ARG A 21 28.59 -1.54 17.05
C ARG A 21 27.71 -0.29 16.84
N MET A 22 28.22 0.72 16.15
CA MET A 22 27.48 1.98 15.92
C MET A 22 26.09 1.74 15.32
N ASN A 23 25.97 0.83 14.36
CA ASN A 23 24.70 0.49 13.73
C ASN A 23 23.65 -0.04 14.73
N VAL A 24 24.08 -0.70 15.81
CA VAL A 24 23.18 -1.22 16.86
C VAL A 24 22.66 -0.10 17.74
N TYR A 25 23.50 0.88 18.07
CA TYR A 25 23.17 1.94 19.01
C TYR A 25 22.59 3.20 18.34
N PHE A 26 22.97 3.50 17.12
CA PHE A 26 22.62 4.76 16.45
C PHE A 26 22.05 4.58 15.04
N GLY A 27 21.69 3.35 14.66
CA GLY A 27 21.09 3.04 13.36
C GLY A 27 22.10 3.01 12.20
N PRO A 28 21.60 2.98 10.96
CA PRO A 28 22.45 2.95 9.77
C PRO A 28 23.25 4.24 9.61
N GLU A 29 24.43 4.16 9.02
CA GLU A 29 25.35 5.29 8.89
C GLU A 29 24.79 6.43 8.04
N THR A 30 24.07 6.08 6.98
CA THR A 30 23.52 7.03 5.98
C THR A 30 22.00 7.22 6.06
N GLY A 31 21.36 6.70 7.09
CA GLY A 31 19.91 6.58 7.11
C GLY A 31 19.39 5.40 6.27
N ASP A 32 18.09 5.25 6.14
CA ASP A 32 17.47 4.26 5.26
C ASP A 32 16.88 4.91 4.00
N GLU A 33 16.43 4.09 3.01
CA GLU A 33 15.88 4.59 1.75
C GLU A 33 14.66 5.50 1.93
N ASN A 34 13.90 5.32 3.00
CA ASN A 34 12.73 6.14 3.31
C ASN A 34 13.08 7.37 4.15
N HIS A 35 14.20 7.33 4.90
CA HIS A 35 14.62 8.36 5.84
C HIS A 35 16.12 8.62 5.74
N PRO A 36 16.59 9.18 4.62
CA PRO A 36 18.01 9.43 4.38
C PRO A 36 18.66 10.41 5.37
N PHE A 37 17.83 11.19 6.11
CA PHE A 37 18.28 12.22 7.03
C PHE A 37 18.55 11.73 8.46
N SER A 38 18.12 10.51 8.82
CA SER A 38 18.37 9.92 10.14
C SER A 38 19.74 9.23 10.23
N SER A 39 20.79 9.90 9.76
CA SER A 39 22.16 9.40 9.83
C SER A 39 22.62 9.22 11.28
N GLN A 40 23.61 8.34 11.51
CA GLN A 40 24.20 8.14 12.84
C GLN A 40 24.65 9.45 13.48
N LYS A 41 25.24 10.38 12.69
CA LYS A 41 25.67 11.69 13.18
C LYS A 41 24.49 12.54 13.61
N SER A 42 23.37 12.53 12.86
CA SER A 42 22.14 13.24 13.23
C SER A 42 21.56 12.71 14.54
N VAL A 43 21.51 11.38 14.71
CA VAL A 43 21.03 10.74 15.96
C VAL A 43 21.92 11.12 17.14
N LEU A 44 23.23 11.09 16.98
CA LEU A 44 24.19 11.49 18.04
C LEU A 44 24.04 12.96 18.46
N VAL A 45 23.84 13.87 17.50
CA VAL A 45 23.62 15.29 17.79
C VAL A 45 22.30 15.48 18.53
N ARG A 46 21.24 14.77 18.12
CA ARG A 46 19.92 14.82 18.73
C ARG A 46 19.90 14.44 20.22
N GLU A 47 20.70 13.47 20.62
CA GLU A 47 20.72 12.95 22.00
C GLU A 47 21.00 14.03 23.07
N ILE A 48 21.74 15.07 22.75
CA ILE A 48 22.05 16.14 23.71
C ILE A 48 20.86 17.11 23.91
N PRO A 49 20.20 17.67 22.87
CA PRO A 49 18.94 18.42 23.04
C PRO A 49 17.83 17.60 23.72
N ASP A 50 17.69 16.30 23.39
CA ASP A 50 16.68 15.43 24.01
C ASP A 50 16.91 15.30 25.51
N ASN A 51 18.16 15.13 25.96
CA ASN A 51 18.50 15.12 27.39
C ASN A 51 18.18 16.46 28.07
N SER A 52 18.39 17.59 27.40
CA SER A 52 18.03 18.92 27.91
C SER A 52 16.51 19.06 28.10
N VAL A 53 15.71 18.55 27.17
CA VAL A 53 14.26 18.51 27.25
C VAL A 53 13.80 17.65 28.44
N ASP A 54 14.40 16.47 28.64
CA ASP A 54 14.06 15.59 29.76
C ASP A 54 14.35 16.23 31.14
N ILE A 55 15.46 16.99 31.25
CA ILE A 55 15.79 17.74 32.46
C ILE A 55 14.74 18.83 32.74
N LEU A 56 14.35 19.61 31.72
CA LEU A 56 13.36 20.69 31.86
C LEU A 56 12.00 20.13 32.31
N ARG A 57 11.57 19.00 31.79
CA ARG A 57 10.31 18.34 32.19
C ARG A 57 10.35 17.84 33.60
N LYS A 58 11.43 17.22 34.02
CA LYS A 58 11.60 16.78 35.46
C LYS A 58 11.46 17.92 36.44
N VAL A 59 11.96 19.10 36.07
CA VAL A 59 11.82 20.30 36.90
C VAL A 59 10.37 20.83 36.92
N GLY A 60 9.56 20.52 35.89
CA GLY A 60 8.14 20.86 35.80
C GLY A 60 7.86 22.37 35.59
N LYS A 61 8.86 23.17 35.35
CA LYS A 61 8.74 24.64 35.16
C LYS A 61 8.93 25.07 33.70
N GLY A 62 9.20 24.13 32.81
CA GLY A 62 9.61 24.45 31.46
C GLY A 62 10.95 25.17 31.42
N GLY A 63 11.29 25.77 30.28
CA GLY A 63 12.54 26.53 30.12
C GLY A 63 12.98 26.70 28.69
N THR A 64 14.23 27.14 28.52
CA THR A 64 14.84 27.39 27.22
C THR A 64 15.95 26.41 26.95
N VAL A 65 15.97 25.84 25.74
CA VAL A 65 17.08 25.09 25.16
C VAL A 65 17.63 25.93 24.01
N LYS A 66 18.85 26.40 24.14
CA LYS A 66 19.56 27.10 23.09
C LYS A 66 20.46 26.12 22.36
N VAL A 67 20.34 26.04 21.03
CA VAL A 67 21.17 25.17 20.19
C VAL A 67 21.93 26.05 19.18
N THR A 68 23.24 25.86 19.07
CA THR A 68 24.07 26.62 18.13
C THR A 68 24.86 25.65 17.26
N PHE A 69 24.65 25.70 15.96
CA PHE A 69 25.40 24.98 14.95
C PHE A 69 26.50 25.89 14.40
N PHE A 70 27.76 25.56 14.67
CA PHE A 70 28.91 26.38 14.24
C PHE A 70 29.43 25.99 12.86
N GLU A 71 30.13 26.90 12.17
CA GLU A 71 30.75 26.66 10.87
C GLU A 71 31.76 25.50 10.87
N ASP A 72 32.42 25.29 12.00
CA ASP A 72 33.37 24.18 12.18
C ASP A 72 32.70 22.84 12.43
N LYS A 73 31.37 22.79 12.30
CA LYS A 73 30.50 21.60 12.54
C LYS A 73 30.48 21.17 14.02
N SER A 74 30.94 21.98 14.95
CA SER A 74 30.64 21.76 16.38
C SER A 74 29.23 22.20 16.69
N VAL A 75 28.64 21.59 17.71
CA VAL A 75 27.29 21.91 18.20
C VAL A 75 27.38 22.30 19.66
N GLU A 76 26.69 23.35 20.05
CA GLU A 76 26.53 23.77 21.44
C GLU A 76 25.06 23.68 21.83
N VAL A 77 24.78 23.02 22.93
CA VAL A 77 23.44 22.93 23.54
C VAL A 77 23.53 23.51 24.95
N TYR A 78 22.63 24.44 25.25
CA TYR A 78 22.58 25.10 26.54
C TYR A 78 21.13 25.14 27.05
N ASP A 79 20.86 24.44 28.15
CA ASP A 79 19.53 24.40 28.76
C ASP A 79 19.44 25.28 30.01
N SER A 80 18.22 25.69 30.36
CA SER A 80 17.92 26.42 31.59
C SER A 80 17.38 25.51 32.69
N GLY A 81 17.72 24.22 32.66
CA GLY A 81 17.30 23.21 33.64
C GLY A 81 18.02 23.33 34.98
N SER A 82 17.91 22.28 35.81
CA SER A 82 18.59 22.21 37.11
C SER A 82 20.12 22.02 37.00
N GLY A 83 20.63 21.74 35.84
CA GLY A 83 22.00 21.27 35.60
C GLY A 83 22.17 19.78 35.92
N ILE A 84 23.09 19.13 35.25
CA ILE A 84 23.48 17.74 35.53
C ILE A 84 23.97 17.67 37.03
N PRO A 85 23.62 16.61 37.77
CA PRO A 85 24.12 16.41 39.13
C PRO A 85 25.66 16.41 39.16
N VAL A 86 26.25 17.01 40.22
CA VAL A 86 27.72 17.17 40.38
C VAL A 86 28.23 16.49 41.62
N GLU A 87 27.35 15.96 42.43
CA GLU A 87 27.64 15.30 43.71
C GLU A 87 28.47 14.03 43.51
N LEU A 88 29.15 13.58 44.56
CA LEU A 88 29.90 12.34 44.55
C LEU A 88 28.95 11.13 44.55
N SER A 89 29.31 10.16 43.73
CA SER A 89 28.66 8.88 43.60
C SER A 89 29.71 7.78 43.35
N HIS A 90 29.28 6.60 42.89
CA HIS A 90 30.17 5.46 42.66
C HIS A 90 29.86 4.80 41.31
N THR A 91 30.88 4.28 40.63
CA THR A 91 30.74 3.38 39.50
C THR A 91 30.11 2.05 39.98
N HIS A 92 29.67 1.23 39.01
CA HIS A 92 29.19 -0.13 39.30
C HIS A 92 30.23 -0.98 40.08
N GLU A 93 31.53 -0.73 39.89
CA GLU A 93 32.63 -1.41 40.55
C GLU A 93 32.94 -0.77 41.93
N GLY A 94 32.18 0.21 42.39
CA GLY A 94 32.38 0.89 43.66
C GLY A 94 33.46 1.97 43.66
N THR A 95 33.99 2.34 42.49
CA THR A 95 34.99 3.43 42.39
C THR A 95 34.28 4.78 42.58
N PRO A 96 34.77 5.67 43.48
CA PRO A 96 34.22 7.02 43.61
C PRO A 96 34.32 7.82 42.33
N ALA A 97 33.24 8.51 41.91
CA ALA A 97 33.19 9.35 40.75
C ALA A 97 32.19 10.48 40.94
N SER A 98 32.33 11.58 40.22
CA SER A 98 31.32 12.63 40.15
C SER A 98 30.12 12.18 39.36
N SER A 99 28.91 12.55 39.73
CA SER A 99 27.68 12.28 38.98
C SER A 99 27.74 12.84 37.55
N LEU A 100 28.44 13.95 37.36
CA LEU A 100 28.68 14.51 36.01
C LEU A 100 29.49 13.54 35.11
N TYR A 101 30.59 12.96 35.69
CA TYR A 101 31.35 11.94 34.97
C TYR A 101 30.50 10.70 34.66
N LEU A 102 29.71 10.22 35.64
CA LEU A 102 28.87 9.04 35.43
C LEU A 102 27.84 9.28 34.33
N SER A 103 27.21 10.46 34.29
CA SER A 103 26.16 10.79 33.33
C SER A 103 26.66 10.84 31.87
N LEU A 104 27.93 11.23 31.64
CA LEU A 104 28.46 11.45 30.29
C LEU A 104 29.63 10.52 29.94
N GLY A 105 30.35 10.00 30.92
CA GLY A 105 31.55 9.19 30.72
C GLY A 105 31.35 7.68 30.83
N VAL A 106 30.17 7.22 31.32
CA VAL A 106 29.88 5.81 31.56
C VAL A 106 28.64 5.39 30.77
N LEU A 107 28.76 4.28 30.02
CA LEU A 107 27.60 3.69 29.32
C LEU A 107 26.65 3.06 30.32
N ASN A 108 25.35 3.12 30.02
CA ASN A 108 24.29 2.57 30.85
C ASN A 108 24.27 3.18 32.27
N ALA A 109 24.71 4.43 32.42
CA ALA A 109 24.58 5.21 33.66
C ALA A 109 23.61 6.39 33.39
N GLY A 110 22.74 6.65 34.39
CA GLY A 110 21.78 7.76 34.27
C GLY A 110 20.77 7.77 35.43
N THR A 111 20.12 8.90 35.60
CA THR A 111 19.10 9.12 36.67
C THR A 111 17.70 8.65 36.26
N ASN A 112 17.52 8.06 35.10
CA ASN A 112 16.22 7.71 34.52
C ASN A 112 15.79 6.25 34.78
N TYR A 113 16.67 5.42 35.38
CA TYR A 113 16.37 3.99 35.63
C TYR A 113 15.28 3.74 36.65
N GLU A 114 15.08 4.64 37.61
CA GLU A 114 14.08 4.45 38.69
C GLU A 114 12.73 5.13 38.41
N ASN A 115 12.66 6.09 37.46
CA ASN A 115 11.47 6.86 37.14
C ASN A 115 11.33 7.07 35.63
N ALA A 116 11.11 5.98 34.90
CA ALA A 116 11.02 5.99 33.44
C ALA A 116 9.68 6.52 32.86
N GLN A 117 8.82 7.12 33.66
CA GLN A 117 7.58 7.73 33.20
C GLN A 117 7.88 9.08 32.54
N ASP A 118 7.45 9.26 31.31
CA ASP A 118 7.48 10.53 30.54
C ASP A 118 8.88 11.03 30.08
N VAL A 119 9.94 10.19 30.07
CA VAL A 119 11.27 10.56 29.58
C VAL A 119 11.66 9.86 28.27
N ALA A 120 12.40 10.58 27.43
CA ALA A 120 12.88 10.08 26.15
C ALA A 120 14.11 9.15 26.27
N GLY A 121 14.97 9.42 27.25
CA GLY A 121 16.25 8.72 27.48
C GLY A 121 16.15 7.61 28.53
N THR A 122 15.90 6.36 28.10
CA THR A 122 15.75 5.20 29.00
C THR A 122 17.01 4.33 29.11
N ASN A 123 17.90 4.36 28.12
CA ASN A 123 18.99 3.38 28.03
C ASN A 123 20.36 3.87 28.54
N GLY A 124 20.50 5.15 28.92
CA GLY A 124 21.76 5.71 29.42
C GLY A 124 22.95 5.63 28.46
N VAL A 125 22.68 5.54 27.15
CA VAL A 125 23.72 5.41 26.10
C VAL A 125 23.87 6.69 25.28
N GLY A 126 22.83 7.52 25.15
CA GLY A 126 22.80 8.66 24.22
C GLY A 126 23.88 9.70 24.50
N GLY A 127 23.85 10.34 25.67
CA GLY A 127 24.84 11.36 26.04
C GLY A 127 26.26 10.83 26.14
N SER A 128 26.44 9.64 26.72
CA SER A 128 27.76 8.98 26.81
C SER A 128 28.26 8.52 25.44
N GLY A 129 27.36 8.07 24.55
CA GLY A 129 27.69 7.74 23.16
C GLY A 129 28.14 8.96 22.35
N ALA A 130 27.38 10.05 22.43
CA ALA A 130 27.76 11.32 21.80
C ALA A 130 29.13 11.80 22.29
N GLN A 131 29.41 11.70 23.59
CA GLN A 131 30.70 12.05 24.18
C GLN A 131 31.81 11.16 23.63
N MET A 132 31.64 9.83 23.66
CA MET A 132 32.71 8.87 23.26
C MET A 132 33.00 8.94 21.75
N LEU A 133 32.04 9.32 20.92
CA LEU A 133 32.19 9.43 19.47
C LEU A 133 32.54 10.84 19.01
N SER A 134 32.82 11.76 19.94
CA SER A 134 33.27 13.11 19.64
C SER A 134 34.77 13.26 19.70
N GLN A 135 35.31 14.19 18.90
CA GLN A 135 36.71 14.65 19.01
C GLN A 135 36.96 15.29 20.36
N TYR A 136 35.99 16.15 20.77
CA TYR A 136 35.96 16.76 22.10
C TYR A 136 34.52 17.02 22.53
N MET A 137 34.34 17.10 23.83
CA MET A 137 33.11 17.58 24.46
C MET A 137 33.53 18.46 25.66
N LYS A 138 33.09 19.72 25.66
CA LYS A 138 33.31 20.68 26.76
C LYS A 138 31.97 20.84 27.49
N VAL A 139 31.98 20.66 28.82
CA VAL A 139 30.79 20.66 29.65
C VAL A 139 30.90 21.65 30.78
N GLU A 140 29.93 22.55 30.88
CA GLU A 140 29.76 23.48 31.99
C GLU A 140 28.39 23.26 32.63
N VAL A 141 28.38 23.06 33.94
CA VAL A 141 27.15 22.96 34.73
C VAL A 141 27.04 24.15 35.66
N TYR A 142 25.94 24.88 35.57
CA TYR A 142 25.65 26.07 36.31
C TYR A 142 24.66 25.75 37.44
N ARG A 143 25.15 25.70 38.69
CA ARG A 143 24.32 25.50 39.88
C ARG A 143 25.02 26.05 41.13
N ASP A 144 24.28 26.34 42.14
CA ASP A 144 24.79 26.83 43.46
C ASP A 144 25.68 28.08 43.34
N LYS A 145 25.42 28.96 42.32
CA LYS A 145 26.23 30.15 42.04
C LYS A 145 27.66 29.82 41.62
N GLN A 146 27.92 28.58 41.18
CA GLN A 146 29.21 28.08 40.72
C GLN A 146 29.09 27.51 39.30
N ILE A 147 30.23 27.39 38.63
CA ILE A 147 30.41 26.69 37.34
C ILE A 147 31.26 25.46 37.65
N TYR A 148 30.68 24.29 37.32
CA TYR A 148 31.39 23.02 37.39
C TYR A 148 31.77 22.60 35.98
N ARG A 149 33.06 22.29 35.72
CA ARG A 149 33.58 21.91 34.43
C ARG A 149 34.17 20.52 34.43
N LEU A 150 33.83 19.75 33.43
CA LEU A 150 34.46 18.49 33.05
C LEU A 150 34.43 18.36 31.55
N ASP A 151 35.60 18.24 30.96
CA ASP A 151 35.73 18.11 29.49
C ASP A 151 36.14 16.69 29.14
N PHE A 152 35.93 16.36 27.86
CA PHE A 152 36.37 15.10 27.31
C PHE A 152 37.10 15.31 25.98
N LYS A 153 38.12 14.50 25.72
CA LYS A 153 38.77 14.38 24.42
C LYS A 153 38.90 12.92 24.04
N GLU A 154 38.27 12.55 22.90
CA GLU A 154 38.29 11.19 22.37
C GLU A 154 37.92 10.14 23.44
N GLY A 155 36.88 10.42 24.22
CA GLY A 155 36.34 9.54 25.26
C GLY A 155 37.08 9.62 26.62
N LYS A 156 38.15 10.40 26.76
CA LYS A 156 38.92 10.52 28.01
C LYS A 156 38.54 11.78 28.76
N PRO A 157 38.27 11.70 30.08
CA PRO A 157 37.97 12.87 30.91
C PRO A 157 39.18 13.76 31.12
N GLY A 158 38.97 15.06 31.23
CA GLY A 158 40.02 16.05 31.44
C GLY A 158 39.46 17.47 31.49
N ILE A 159 40.34 18.46 31.33
CA ILE A 159 40.00 19.89 31.23
C ILE A 159 40.81 20.50 30.10
N PHE A 160 40.16 21.32 29.27
CA PHE A 160 40.87 22.23 28.36
C PHE A 160 41.27 23.51 29.10
N ASP A 161 42.54 23.89 28.96
CA ASP A 161 43.05 25.17 29.52
C ASP A 161 42.69 26.35 28.57
N GLU A 162 43.09 27.57 28.98
CA GLU A 162 42.84 28.81 28.25
C GLU A 162 43.43 28.83 26.83
N ASN A 163 44.44 28.01 26.58
CA ASN A 163 45.09 27.86 25.26
C ASN A 163 44.54 26.65 24.47
N ASP A 164 43.37 26.15 24.87
CA ASP A 164 42.70 24.97 24.26
C ASP A 164 43.55 23.66 24.31
N LYS A 165 44.48 23.59 25.27
CA LYS A 165 45.29 22.39 25.49
C LYS A 165 44.64 21.47 26.50
N PHE A 166 44.36 20.22 26.08
CA PHE A 166 43.69 19.21 26.91
C PHE A 166 44.62 18.63 27.96
N LYS A 167 44.18 18.59 29.22
CA LYS A 167 44.85 17.97 30.34
C LYS A 167 44.00 16.80 30.86
N PRO A 168 44.39 15.53 30.65
CA PRO A 168 43.61 14.38 31.10
C PRO A 168 43.60 14.29 32.64
N ILE A 169 42.48 13.80 33.19
CA ILE A 169 42.27 13.59 34.62
C ILE A 169 42.21 12.08 34.86
N LYS A 170 42.82 11.64 35.98
CA LYS A 170 42.76 10.25 36.47
C LYS A 170 41.76 10.08 37.61
N ASP A 171 41.59 11.11 38.40
CA ASP A 171 40.63 11.15 39.53
C ASP A 171 39.23 11.47 38.99
N LEU A 172 38.36 10.48 38.98
CA LEU A 172 36.98 10.59 38.43
C LEU A 172 36.05 11.44 39.31
N THR A 173 36.48 11.79 40.51
CA THR A 173 35.77 12.69 41.42
C THR A 173 36.02 14.17 41.11
N TYR A 174 37.10 14.44 40.37
CA TYR A 174 37.55 15.81 40.10
C TYR A 174 36.63 16.56 39.18
N LEU A 175 36.22 17.74 39.60
CA LEU A 175 35.56 18.77 38.79
C LEU A 175 36.31 20.09 38.96
N LYS A 176 36.53 20.83 37.91
CA LYS A 176 37.03 22.21 38.03
C LYS A 176 35.86 23.10 38.44
N VAL A 177 35.97 23.75 39.64
CA VAL A 177 34.89 24.57 40.18
C VAL A 177 35.34 26.05 40.15
N GLU A 178 34.50 26.89 39.58
CA GLU A 178 34.71 28.34 39.49
C GLU A 178 33.49 29.09 39.95
N LYS A 179 33.67 30.37 40.41
CA LYS A 179 32.51 31.23 40.70
C LYS A 179 31.77 31.59 39.41
N ASP A 180 30.45 31.55 39.43
CA ASP A 180 29.65 31.98 38.31
C ASP A 180 29.78 33.50 38.08
N ASN A 181 30.53 33.85 37.06
CA ASN A 181 30.83 35.23 36.66
C ASN A 181 30.12 35.62 35.33
N ARG A 182 29.19 34.82 34.84
CA ARG A 182 28.40 35.11 33.62
C ARG A 182 27.69 36.45 33.72
N PRO A 183 27.39 37.13 32.57
CA PRO A 183 26.61 38.36 32.49
C PRO A 183 25.25 38.24 33.18
N LYS A 184 24.74 39.32 33.76
CA LYS A 184 23.42 39.30 34.43
C LYS A 184 22.27 38.94 33.49
N GLU A 185 22.32 39.34 32.25
CA GLU A 185 21.31 39.03 31.24
C GLU A 185 21.26 37.54 30.94
N GLU A 186 22.41 36.90 30.79
CA GLU A 186 22.50 35.44 30.61
C GLU A 186 21.95 34.68 31.83
N LYS A 187 22.31 35.11 33.05
CA LYS A 187 21.80 34.51 34.28
C LYS A 187 20.29 34.67 34.48
N LYS A 188 19.67 35.68 33.83
CA LYS A 188 18.24 35.85 33.88
C LYS A 188 17.51 34.79 33.05
N ILE A 189 18.08 34.42 31.91
CA ILE A 189 17.50 33.40 31.02
C ILE A 189 17.90 32.00 31.49
N PHE A 190 19.15 31.82 31.88
CA PHE A 190 19.78 30.58 32.31
C PHE A 190 20.29 30.68 33.77
N PRO A 191 19.41 30.78 34.76
CA PRO A 191 19.84 30.90 36.18
C PRO A 191 20.65 29.70 36.65
N THR A 192 20.25 28.51 36.20
CA THR A 192 20.93 27.21 36.33
C THR A 192 20.92 26.54 34.96
N GLY A 193 21.60 25.41 34.79
CA GLY A 193 21.53 24.61 33.56
C GLY A 193 22.80 23.89 33.21
N THR A 194 22.81 23.27 32.05
CA THR A 194 23.99 22.59 31.48
C THR A 194 24.29 23.16 30.11
N LYS A 195 25.55 23.41 29.83
CA LYS A 195 26.04 23.85 28.55
C LYS A 195 27.07 22.85 28.04
N ILE A 196 26.81 22.25 26.90
CA ILE A 196 27.65 21.23 26.28
C ILE A 196 27.99 21.68 24.86
N ARG A 197 29.29 21.82 24.57
CA ARG A 197 29.79 22.02 23.20
C ARG A 197 30.62 20.83 22.78
N PHE A 198 30.32 20.23 21.67
CA PHE A 198 30.95 19.03 21.17
C PHE A 198 31.12 19.03 19.65
N LYS A 199 32.03 18.23 19.16
CA LYS A 199 32.26 18.00 17.74
C LYS A 199 32.40 16.52 17.49
N ILE A 200 31.56 15.95 16.64
CA ILE A 200 31.63 14.53 16.24
C ILE A 200 32.99 14.25 15.59
N ASP A 201 33.56 13.07 15.85
CA ASP A 201 34.82 12.64 15.27
C ASP A 201 34.61 11.95 13.91
N ASP A 202 34.68 12.74 12.83
CA ASP A 202 34.45 12.26 11.46
C ASP A 202 35.33 11.05 11.07
N LYS A 203 36.46 10.88 11.72
CA LYS A 203 37.40 9.75 11.46
C LYS A 203 36.80 8.39 11.86
N LEU A 204 35.74 8.37 12.67
CA LEU A 204 35.09 7.17 13.13
C LEU A 204 33.98 6.70 12.16
N PHE A 205 33.59 7.53 11.21
CA PHE A 205 32.54 7.28 10.24
C PHE A 205 33.13 7.00 8.86
N ARG A 206 32.51 6.13 8.10
CA ARG A 206 32.95 5.73 6.76
C ARG A 206 32.38 6.65 5.69
N SER A 207 31.23 7.26 5.95
CA SER A 207 30.56 8.14 5.02
C SER A 207 30.99 9.60 5.20
N GLU A 208 31.01 10.34 4.11
CA GLU A 208 31.22 11.80 4.10
C GLU A 208 29.96 12.58 4.53
N TYR A 209 28.84 11.89 4.72
CA TYR A 209 27.60 12.52 5.16
C TYR A 209 27.73 13.10 6.57
N ASP A 210 27.24 14.32 6.72
CA ASP A 210 27.20 15.02 8.00
C ASP A 210 25.87 14.80 8.73
N TYR A 211 25.67 15.46 9.86
CA TYR A 211 24.35 15.55 10.46
C TYR A 211 23.49 16.58 9.68
N GLU A 212 22.19 16.29 9.61
CA GLU A 212 21.20 17.09 8.89
C GLU A 212 20.50 18.05 9.85
N ILE A 213 20.71 19.36 9.67
CA ILE A 213 20.12 20.39 10.53
C ILE A 213 18.59 20.39 10.40
N ASP A 214 18.05 20.26 9.19
CA ASP A 214 16.60 20.22 8.97
C ASP A 214 15.92 19.07 9.72
N TYR A 215 16.58 17.90 9.81
CA TYR A 215 16.10 16.80 10.63
C TYR A 215 16.01 17.18 12.11
N LEU A 216 17.04 17.85 12.63
CA LEU A 216 17.10 18.28 14.03
C LEU A 216 16.07 19.38 14.33
N LEU A 217 15.90 20.33 13.41
CA LEU A 217 14.90 21.39 13.50
C LEU A 217 13.49 20.82 13.57
N ASP A 218 13.18 19.84 12.73
CA ASP A 218 11.86 19.22 12.70
C ASP A 218 11.53 18.48 14.02
N ILE A 219 12.50 17.80 14.63
CA ILE A 219 12.31 17.16 15.93
C ILE A 219 12.09 18.19 17.03
N MET A 220 12.92 19.24 17.11
CA MET A 220 12.78 20.29 18.12
C MET A 220 11.46 21.05 17.95
N LYS A 221 11.04 21.30 16.73
CA LYS A 221 9.74 21.90 16.40
C LYS A 221 8.60 21.02 16.92
N GLY A 222 8.63 19.71 16.60
CA GLY A 222 7.65 18.72 17.09
C GLY A 222 7.54 18.71 18.62
N THR A 223 8.69 18.69 19.31
CA THR A 223 8.76 18.74 20.78
C THR A 223 8.10 20.01 21.35
N SER A 224 8.31 21.18 20.71
CA SER A 224 7.73 22.45 21.19
C SER A 224 6.21 22.53 21.01
N PHE A 225 5.62 21.79 20.09
CA PHE A 225 4.17 21.66 19.97
C PHE A 225 3.56 20.91 21.14
N LEU A 226 4.19 19.76 21.51
CA LEU A 226 3.69 18.90 22.57
C LEU A 226 3.85 19.53 23.96
N ASP A 227 4.87 20.37 24.15
CA ASP A 227 5.17 21.01 25.40
C ASP A 227 5.55 22.47 25.19
N GLY A 228 4.55 23.33 25.15
CA GLY A 228 4.74 24.78 24.97
C GLY A 228 5.48 25.48 26.11
N SER A 229 5.78 24.78 27.21
CA SER A 229 6.65 25.31 28.26
C SER A 229 8.14 25.28 27.86
N ILE A 230 8.50 24.46 26.86
CA ILE A 230 9.87 24.35 26.34
C ILE A 230 10.02 25.23 25.11
N LYS A 231 11.04 26.08 25.16
CA LYS A 231 11.39 27.02 24.10
C LYS A 231 12.72 26.64 23.49
N PHE A 232 12.79 26.57 22.17
CA PHE A 232 14.05 26.40 21.45
C PHE A 232 14.46 27.73 20.83
N ASP A 233 15.70 28.15 21.10
CA ASP A 233 16.40 29.27 20.46
C ASP A 233 17.59 28.72 19.68
N ILE A 234 17.50 28.70 18.37
CA ILE A 234 18.44 27.99 17.52
C ILE A 234 19.19 28.97 16.62
N ILE A 235 20.50 28.87 16.59
CA ILE A 235 21.37 29.70 15.76
C ILE A 235 22.18 28.78 14.85
N ASP A 236 22.05 28.98 13.55
CA ASP A 236 22.75 28.20 12.53
C ASP A 236 23.75 29.06 11.76
N TYR A 237 25.03 28.86 12.05
CA TYR A 237 26.15 29.50 11.34
C TYR A 237 26.56 28.74 10.06
N GLN A 238 26.05 27.54 9.84
CA GLN A 238 26.35 26.76 8.62
C GLN A 238 25.53 27.22 7.43
N HIS A 239 24.28 27.66 7.68
CA HIS A 239 23.42 28.27 6.69
C HIS A 239 23.20 29.74 7.04
N LYS A 240 23.68 30.60 6.16
CA LYS A 240 23.60 32.04 6.34
C LYS A 240 22.51 32.67 5.49
N THR A 241 21.95 33.75 5.98
CA THR A 241 21.02 34.59 5.22
C THR A 241 21.74 35.29 4.05
N GLU A 242 21.00 35.93 3.15
CA GLU A 242 21.55 36.71 2.03
C GLU A 242 22.50 37.83 2.50
N ASP A 243 22.28 38.34 3.71
CA ASP A 243 23.12 39.38 4.33
C ASP A 243 24.38 38.83 5.01
N GLY A 244 24.59 37.53 4.99
CA GLY A 244 25.74 36.82 5.61
C GLY A 244 25.61 36.55 7.11
N GLU A 245 24.47 36.89 7.72
CA GLU A 245 24.17 36.59 9.11
C GLU A 245 23.73 35.16 9.32
N PRO A 246 23.94 34.54 10.52
CA PRO A 246 23.48 33.20 10.81
C PRO A 246 21.96 33.13 10.77
N THR A 247 21.44 31.99 10.26
CA THR A 247 19.99 31.77 10.29
C THR A 247 19.54 31.46 11.72
N ARG A 248 18.41 32.03 12.11
CA ARG A 248 17.84 31.86 13.46
C ARG A 248 16.46 31.27 13.40
N TYR A 249 16.18 30.28 14.27
CA TYR A 249 14.89 29.68 14.43
C TYR A 249 14.45 29.79 15.90
N PHE A 250 13.19 30.08 16.11
CA PHE A 250 12.61 30.13 17.45
C PHE A 250 11.35 29.31 17.48
N PHE A 251 11.33 28.23 18.29
CA PHE A 251 10.17 27.38 18.45
C PHE A 251 9.60 27.51 19.85
N ASN A 252 8.37 27.96 19.94
CA ASN A 252 7.59 28.09 21.16
C ASN A 252 6.12 28.06 20.81
N TYR A 253 5.66 26.89 20.34
CA TYR A 253 4.31 26.82 19.82
C TYR A 253 3.28 26.57 20.91
N GLY A 254 3.31 25.47 21.63
CA GLY A 254 2.22 25.07 22.50
C GLY A 254 0.95 24.73 21.70
N GLY A 255 -0.12 24.43 22.40
CA GLY A 255 -1.41 24.10 21.78
C GLY A 255 -1.53 22.63 21.38
N GLY A 256 -0.52 21.81 21.66
CA GLY A 256 -0.57 20.36 21.52
C GLY A 256 -0.80 19.87 20.09
N LEU A 257 -1.40 18.69 19.97
CA LEU A 257 -1.67 18.06 18.68
C LEU A 257 -2.69 18.84 17.82
N GLU A 258 -3.59 19.59 18.46
CA GLU A 258 -4.59 20.39 17.75
C GLU A 258 -3.92 21.47 16.91
N HIS A 259 -2.89 22.12 17.45
CA HIS A 259 -2.14 23.15 16.72
C HIS A 259 -1.36 22.52 15.54
N ILE A 260 -0.81 21.32 15.70
CA ILE A 260 -0.13 20.59 14.60
C ILE A 260 -1.11 20.35 13.44
N VAL A 261 -2.28 19.78 13.75
CA VAL A 261 -3.30 19.49 12.74
C VAL A 261 -3.83 20.78 12.11
N ASP A 262 -3.99 21.86 12.90
CA ASP A 262 -4.45 23.16 12.40
C ASP A 262 -3.48 23.79 11.39
N LEU A 263 -2.18 23.66 11.63
CA LEU A 263 -1.15 24.17 10.72
C LEU A 263 -1.00 23.33 9.44
N GLN A 264 -1.22 22.02 9.52
CA GLN A 264 -1.05 21.11 8.38
C GLN A 264 -2.28 21.06 7.49
N ALA A 265 -3.46 21.20 8.07
CA ALA A 265 -4.72 21.08 7.36
C ALA A 265 -5.18 22.44 6.82
N THR A 266 -5.13 22.58 5.49
CA THR A 266 -5.44 23.86 4.81
C THR A 266 -6.91 23.96 4.38
N ASN A 267 -7.55 22.84 4.02
CA ASN A 267 -8.92 22.83 3.48
C ASN A 267 -9.79 21.76 4.20
N LYS A 268 -10.09 22.08 5.46
CA LYS A 268 -10.77 21.16 6.38
C LYS A 268 -12.22 20.92 5.97
N LEU A 269 -12.61 19.66 5.82
CA LEU A 269 -13.99 19.21 5.56
C LEU A 269 -14.80 19.05 6.85
N ILE A 270 -14.11 18.77 7.96
CA ILE A 270 -14.72 18.62 9.29
C ILE A 270 -13.93 19.44 10.31
N PRO A 271 -14.54 19.83 11.43
CA PRO A 271 -13.83 20.43 12.54
C PRO A 271 -12.73 19.50 13.07
N ILE A 272 -11.63 20.08 13.55
CA ILE A 272 -10.58 19.33 14.24
C ILE A 272 -11.21 18.62 15.44
N SER A 273 -10.91 17.36 15.60
CA SER A 273 -11.44 16.49 16.64
C SER A 273 -10.32 15.82 17.40
N THR A 274 -10.35 15.90 18.72
CA THR A 274 -9.39 15.25 19.60
C THR A 274 -10.07 14.15 20.41
N ILE A 275 -9.46 12.98 20.47
CA ILE A 275 -9.81 11.89 21.36
C ILE A 275 -8.66 11.62 22.31
N THR A 276 -9.00 11.36 23.58
CA THR A 276 -8.04 11.02 24.63
C THR A 276 -8.53 9.79 25.38
N ASN A 277 -7.61 8.93 25.81
CA ASN A 277 -7.93 7.78 26.63
C ASN A 277 -6.73 7.40 27.50
N SER A 278 -6.98 6.72 28.63
CA SER A 278 -5.94 6.11 29.45
C SER A 278 -6.35 4.70 29.85
N ALA A 279 -5.38 3.80 29.91
CA ALA A 279 -5.60 2.42 30.33
C ALA A 279 -4.40 1.88 31.08
N HIS A 280 -4.72 1.04 32.09
CA HIS A 280 -3.74 0.27 32.80
C HIS A 280 -3.62 -1.14 32.20
N TYR A 281 -2.41 -1.64 32.11
CA TYR A 281 -2.15 -3.02 31.71
C TYR A 281 -1.00 -3.61 32.55
N ILE A 282 -1.09 -4.91 32.76
CA ILE A 282 -0.06 -5.64 33.51
C ILE A 282 0.96 -6.19 32.54
N ASP A 283 2.18 -5.67 32.62
CA ASP A 283 3.33 -6.18 31.89
C ASP A 283 4.10 -7.20 32.74
N LYS A 284 4.76 -8.15 32.05
CA LYS A 284 5.60 -9.16 32.70
C LYS A 284 7.06 -8.81 32.43
N SER A 285 7.74 -8.29 33.42
CA SER A 285 9.18 -8.05 33.38
C SER A 285 9.94 -9.15 34.10
N VAL A 286 11.20 -9.35 33.74
CA VAL A 286 12.10 -10.26 34.47
C VAL A 286 13.07 -9.41 35.30
N ASP A 287 12.97 -9.50 36.60
CA ASP A 287 13.92 -8.87 37.51
C ASP A 287 14.92 -9.90 38.04
N VAL A 288 16.13 -9.48 38.39
CA VAL A 288 17.15 -10.33 38.98
C VAL A 288 17.30 -9.97 40.47
N SER A 289 16.56 -10.67 41.32
CA SER A 289 16.66 -10.54 42.75
C SER A 289 17.47 -11.71 43.36
N ASN A 290 18.50 -11.39 44.14
CA ASN A 290 19.37 -12.38 44.80
C ASN A 290 19.99 -13.42 43.81
N GLY A 291 20.37 -12.98 42.59
CA GLY A 291 20.96 -13.84 41.55
C GLY A 291 19.98 -14.82 40.90
N LYS A 292 18.67 -14.69 41.15
CA LYS A 292 17.62 -15.49 40.50
C LYS A 292 16.70 -14.60 39.65
N ALA A 293 16.44 -15.05 38.42
CA ALA A 293 15.44 -14.39 37.58
C ALA A 293 14.04 -14.61 38.14
N VAL A 294 13.32 -13.55 38.46
CA VAL A 294 11.96 -13.55 38.97
C VAL A 294 11.07 -12.76 38.02
N VAL A 295 9.94 -13.35 37.61
CA VAL A 295 8.94 -12.65 36.79
C VAL A 295 8.16 -11.71 37.69
N VAL A 296 8.30 -10.42 37.46
CA VAL A 296 7.58 -9.36 38.19
C VAL A 296 6.44 -8.86 37.31
N LYS A 297 5.26 -8.67 37.89
CA LYS A 297 4.14 -8.03 37.22
C LYS A 297 4.18 -6.55 37.56
N ILE A 298 4.34 -5.74 36.52
CA ILE A 298 4.38 -4.27 36.64
C ILE A 298 3.09 -3.73 36.07
N ASP A 299 2.36 -2.93 36.84
CA ASP A 299 1.21 -2.17 36.36
C ASP A 299 1.71 -0.93 35.63
N LYS A 300 1.40 -0.84 34.33
CA LYS A 300 1.81 0.26 33.45
C LYS A 300 0.59 1.02 32.97
N GLU A 301 0.59 2.34 33.10
CA GLU A 301 -0.43 3.22 32.55
C GLU A 301 -0.01 3.70 31.15
N ILE A 302 -0.86 3.50 30.14
CA ILE A 302 -0.73 4.10 28.82
C ILE A 302 -1.73 5.22 28.68
N LYS A 303 -1.28 6.37 28.13
CA LYS A 303 -2.15 7.50 27.75
C LYS A 303 -2.04 7.72 26.24
N VAL A 304 -3.17 7.94 25.60
CA VAL A 304 -3.22 8.26 24.18
C VAL A 304 -3.96 9.58 23.98
N GLU A 305 -3.47 10.34 23.03
CA GLU A 305 -4.13 11.50 22.45
C GLU A 305 -4.02 11.41 20.94
N ALA A 306 -5.13 11.53 20.22
CA ALA A 306 -5.15 11.58 18.77
C ALA A 306 -6.05 12.72 18.33
N THR A 307 -5.50 13.60 17.53
CA THR A 307 -6.19 14.74 16.95
C THR A 307 -6.22 14.58 15.43
N PHE A 308 -7.38 14.75 14.83
CA PHE A 308 -7.55 14.53 13.41
C PHE A 308 -8.60 15.45 12.79
N THR A 309 -8.45 15.66 11.49
CA THR A 309 -9.45 16.25 10.60
C THR A 309 -9.36 15.56 9.24
N TYR A 310 -10.34 15.82 8.37
CA TYR A 310 -10.28 15.43 6.96
C TYR A 310 -10.23 16.67 6.07
N GLU A 311 -9.43 16.59 5.03
CA GLU A 311 -9.27 17.64 4.04
C GLU A 311 -9.88 17.24 2.69
N ASN A 312 -10.19 18.26 1.89
CA ASN A 312 -10.55 18.04 0.48
C ASN A 312 -9.30 17.81 -0.38
N ASP A 313 -8.53 16.82 -0.01
CA ASP A 313 -7.28 16.40 -0.65
C ASP A 313 -7.21 14.85 -0.65
N TYR A 314 -6.20 14.28 -1.32
CA TYR A 314 -5.93 12.84 -1.38
C TYR A 314 -4.73 12.44 -0.52
N GLU A 315 -3.96 13.42 -0.04
CA GLU A 315 -2.75 13.20 0.73
C GLU A 315 -3.08 12.79 2.17
N TYR A 316 -2.36 11.80 2.69
CA TYR A 316 -2.33 11.45 4.10
C TYR A 316 -1.22 12.22 4.80
N LYS A 317 -1.59 13.04 5.78
CA LYS A 317 -0.65 13.82 6.58
C LYS A 317 -0.66 13.29 8.00
N VAL A 318 0.49 12.89 8.51
CA VAL A 318 0.59 12.34 9.86
C VAL A 318 1.80 12.86 10.60
N GLU A 319 1.58 13.20 11.88
CA GLU A 319 2.62 13.45 12.86
C GLU A 319 2.43 12.53 14.05
N SER A 320 3.47 11.82 14.46
CA SER A 320 3.36 10.86 15.53
C SER A 320 4.46 11.00 16.58
N PHE A 321 4.08 10.74 17.84
CA PHE A 321 4.94 11.00 18.99
C PHE A 321 4.81 9.88 20.03
N VAL A 322 5.94 9.53 20.64
CA VAL A 322 6.01 8.60 21.78
C VAL A 322 6.80 9.25 22.90
N ASN A 323 6.20 9.42 24.08
CA ASN A 323 6.81 10.09 25.22
C ASN A 323 7.45 11.43 24.82
N THR A 324 6.78 12.16 23.91
CA THR A 324 7.26 13.46 23.39
C THR A 324 8.36 13.41 22.32
N LEU A 325 8.87 12.24 22.01
CA LEU A 325 9.76 12.06 20.86
C LEU A 325 8.93 11.95 19.59
N LYS A 326 9.28 12.73 18.56
CA LYS A 326 8.72 12.57 17.23
C LYS A 326 9.18 11.25 16.65
N THR A 327 8.23 10.43 16.16
CA THR A 327 8.48 9.18 15.46
C THR A 327 8.16 9.36 13.98
N ARG A 328 9.03 8.90 13.08
CA ARG A 328 8.87 9.14 11.63
C ARG A 328 8.50 7.89 10.84
N ASN A 329 8.72 6.71 11.41
CA ASN A 329 8.56 5.44 10.72
C ASN A 329 7.34 4.66 11.21
N ASN A 330 6.14 5.20 10.96
CA ASN A 330 4.87 4.47 11.09
C ASN A 330 4.85 3.44 12.23
N GLY A 331 4.86 3.90 13.48
CA GLY A 331 4.85 3.04 14.67
C GLY A 331 3.48 2.37 14.89
N ILE A 332 3.47 1.40 15.83
CA ILE A 332 2.21 0.71 16.20
C ILE A 332 1.11 1.65 16.72
N HIS A 333 1.45 2.83 17.23
CA HIS A 333 0.49 3.81 17.74
C HIS A 333 -0.30 4.47 16.61
N GLU A 334 0.31 4.72 15.46
CA GLU A 334 -0.35 5.20 14.26
C GLU A 334 -1.20 4.11 13.60
N SER A 335 -0.61 2.92 13.38
CA SER A 335 -1.35 1.81 12.78
C SER A 335 -2.51 1.34 13.66
N ALA A 336 -2.39 1.40 14.98
CA ALA A 336 -3.49 1.11 15.90
C ALA A 336 -4.66 2.08 15.72
N PHE A 337 -4.39 3.38 15.55
CA PHE A 337 -5.43 4.38 15.29
C PHE A 337 -6.13 4.12 13.95
N THR A 338 -5.36 3.99 12.86
CA THR A 338 -5.93 3.82 11.51
C THR A 338 -6.70 2.51 11.34
N ASP A 339 -6.23 1.41 11.95
CA ASP A 339 -6.95 0.14 11.98
C ASP A 339 -8.26 0.25 12.79
N SER A 340 -8.22 0.94 13.95
CA SER A 340 -9.40 1.15 14.78
C SER A 340 -10.42 2.07 14.09
N LEU A 341 -9.96 3.14 13.44
CA LEU A 341 -10.77 4.03 12.63
C LEU A 341 -11.50 3.23 11.54
N THR A 342 -10.75 2.42 10.79
CA THR A 342 -11.31 1.57 9.73
C THR A 342 -12.38 0.62 10.27
N LYS A 343 -12.10 -0.05 11.38
CA LYS A 343 -13.04 -0.99 12.01
C LYS A 343 -14.32 -0.31 12.47
N VAL A 344 -14.18 0.79 13.21
CA VAL A 344 -15.34 1.52 13.78
C VAL A 344 -16.21 2.10 12.69
N PHE A 345 -15.59 2.74 11.69
CA PHE A 345 -16.34 3.32 10.59
C PHE A 345 -16.96 2.27 9.65
N ASN A 346 -16.32 1.13 9.40
CA ASN A 346 -16.95 0.04 8.65
C ASN A 346 -18.24 -0.45 9.33
N ASN A 347 -18.23 -0.61 10.66
CA ASN A 347 -19.42 -0.95 11.43
C ASN A 347 -20.50 0.15 11.32
N LYS A 348 -20.08 1.41 11.36
CA LYS A 348 -20.98 2.57 11.20
C LYS A 348 -21.59 2.60 9.81
N LEU A 349 -20.80 2.46 8.74
CA LEU A 349 -21.26 2.44 7.35
C LEU A 349 -22.29 1.32 7.09
N GLN A 350 -22.10 0.15 7.70
CA GLN A 350 -23.08 -0.95 7.62
C GLN A 350 -24.39 -0.66 8.37
N SER A 351 -24.37 0.24 9.36
CA SER A 351 -25.56 0.68 10.10
C SER A 351 -26.26 1.86 9.45
N MET A 352 -25.61 2.63 8.60
CA MET A 352 -26.15 3.80 7.91
C MET A 352 -26.87 3.39 6.63
N ARG A 353 -28.12 3.87 6.45
CA ARG A 353 -28.91 3.58 5.25
C ARG A 353 -28.28 4.24 4.01
N GLY A 354 -28.10 3.43 2.96
CA GLY A 354 -27.60 3.92 1.66
C GLY A 354 -26.08 3.81 1.46
N TYR A 355 -25.32 3.31 2.44
CA TYR A 355 -23.89 3.08 2.33
C TYR A 355 -23.58 1.60 2.05
N LEU A 356 -23.29 0.80 3.05
CA LEU A 356 -22.93 -0.61 2.90
C LEU A 356 -24.08 -1.53 3.38
N SER A 357 -24.23 -2.67 2.72
CA SER A 357 -25.13 -3.70 3.24
C SER A 357 -24.51 -4.44 4.41
N LYS A 358 -25.33 -4.99 5.32
CA LYS A 358 -24.84 -5.79 6.46
C LYS A 358 -24.02 -7.02 6.06
N ASN A 359 -24.27 -7.53 4.85
CA ASN A 359 -23.61 -8.72 4.31
C ASN A 359 -22.58 -8.38 3.25
N GLU A 360 -22.16 -7.11 3.13
CA GLU A 360 -21.14 -6.70 2.17
C GLU A 360 -19.81 -7.39 2.48
N LYS A 361 -19.29 -8.14 1.51
CA LYS A 361 -18.04 -8.87 1.65
C LYS A 361 -16.80 -8.00 1.41
N ASN A 362 -16.95 -7.01 0.53
CA ASN A 362 -15.88 -6.07 0.22
C ASN A 362 -16.11 -4.80 1.02
N LEU A 363 -15.34 -4.61 2.07
CA LEU A 363 -15.40 -3.41 2.90
C LEU A 363 -14.30 -2.41 2.49
N PRO A 364 -14.47 -1.12 2.80
CA PRO A 364 -13.38 -0.16 2.78
C PRO A 364 -12.19 -0.65 3.60
N ILE A 365 -10.99 -0.45 3.10
CA ILE A 365 -9.72 -0.81 3.75
C ILE A 365 -9.04 0.45 4.31
N VAL A 366 -8.00 0.29 5.13
CA VAL A 366 -7.26 1.41 5.72
C VAL A 366 -6.93 2.49 4.69
N GLN A 367 -6.44 2.10 3.52
CA GLN A 367 -6.08 3.02 2.44
C GLN A 367 -7.21 3.98 2.04
N ASP A 368 -8.47 3.50 2.03
CA ASP A 368 -9.63 4.33 1.68
C ASP A 368 -9.92 5.40 2.76
N TYR A 369 -9.50 5.15 4.01
CA TYR A 369 -9.62 6.07 5.15
C TYR A 369 -8.47 7.06 5.24
N LEU A 370 -7.31 6.76 4.65
CA LEU A 370 -6.16 7.66 4.67
C LEU A 370 -6.29 8.84 3.71
N GLU A 371 -7.10 8.73 2.64
CA GLU A 371 -7.27 9.82 1.68
C GLU A 371 -7.81 11.09 2.34
N GLY A 372 -6.96 12.13 2.42
CA GLY A 372 -7.26 13.42 3.01
C GLY A 372 -7.34 13.41 4.54
N LEU A 373 -6.92 12.35 5.21
CA LEU A 373 -6.79 12.32 6.66
C LEU A 373 -5.55 13.13 7.08
N CYS A 374 -5.75 14.14 7.92
CA CYS A 374 -4.69 14.83 8.63
C CYS A 374 -4.77 14.41 10.11
N LEU A 375 -3.71 13.80 10.62
CA LEU A 375 -3.65 13.11 11.91
C LEU A 375 -2.41 13.52 12.69
N ALA A 376 -2.59 13.80 13.98
CA ALA A 376 -1.50 13.87 14.93
C ALA A 376 -1.78 12.92 16.10
N VAL A 377 -0.82 12.06 16.44
CA VAL A 377 -0.97 11.03 17.48
C VAL A 377 0.15 11.15 18.49
N SER A 378 -0.19 11.16 19.77
CA SER A 378 0.76 11.09 20.87
C SER A 378 0.41 9.96 21.82
N VAL A 379 1.42 9.15 22.18
CA VAL A 379 1.27 8.06 23.14
C VAL A 379 2.31 8.21 24.24
N ARG A 380 1.87 8.12 25.50
CA ARG A 380 2.76 8.04 26.66
C ARG A 380 2.76 6.60 27.17
N VAL A 381 3.93 5.98 27.10
CA VAL A 381 4.12 4.57 27.48
C VAL A 381 5.33 4.51 28.41
N PRO A 382 5.20 3.96 29.62
CA PRO A 382 6.35 3.64 30.45
C PRO A 382 7.23 2.59 29.74
N GLU A 383 8.53 2.83 29.66
CA GLU A 383 9.49 1.92 29.00
C GLU A 383 9.08 1.52 27.58
N PRO A 384 9.02 2.46 26.61
CA PRO A 384 8.57 2.16 25.25
C PRO A 384 9.52 1.21 24.55
N GLU A 385 8.97 0.16 23.94
CA GLU A 385 9.72 -0.74 23.06
C GLU A 385 9.81 -0.13 21.66
N PHE A 386 10.92 0.47 21.30
CA PHE A 386 11.15 0.93 19.94
C PHE A 386 11.68 -0.19 19.05
N THR A 387 11.36 -0.16 17.76
CA THR A 387 11.84 -1.13 16.77
C THR A 387 13.36 -1.04 16.53
N SER A 388 13.94 0.12 16.82
CA SER A 388 15.38 0.39 16.74
C SER A 388 15.80 1.42 17.79
N GLN A 389 17.09 1.50 18.07
CA GLN A 389 17.64 2.49 18.98
C GLN A 389 17.52 3.93 18.47
N THR A 390 17.27 4.13 17.19
CA THR A 390 16.98 5.46 16.61
C THR A 390 15.65 6.03 17.10
N LYS A 391 14.81 5.21 17.74
CA LYS A 391 13.50 5.59 18.31
C LYS A 391 12.51 6.15 17.27
N GLU A 392 12.65 5.71 16.01
CA GLU A 392 11.83 6.19 14.89
C GLU A 392 10.44 5.56 14.83
N ALA A 393 10.26 4.38 15.42
CA ALA A 393 8.97 3.68 15.46
C ALA A 393 8.75 2.91 16.76
N LEU A 394 7.56 3.05 17.34
CA LEU A 394 7.13 2.25 18.49
C LEU A 394 6.77 0.84 18.05
N GLY A 395 7.25 -0.16 18.81
CA GLY A 395 6.95 -1.59 18.66
C GLY A 395 6.13 -2.14 19.84
N GLY A 396 6.15 -3.47 19.99
CA GLY A 396 5.50 -4.18 21.12
C GLY A 396 4.10 -4.73 20.82
N LYS A 397 3.93 -6.05 20.93
CA LYS A 397 2.64 -6.72 20.61
C LYS A 397 1.55 -6.44 21.67
N GLU A 398 1.91 -6.41 22.93
CA GLU A 398 0.94 -6.16 24.00
C GLU A 398 0.52 -4.68 23.98
N THR A 399 1.45 -3.77 23.83
CA THR A 399 1.19 -2.34 23.63
C THR A 399 0.22 -2.11 22.46
N LEU A 400 0.43 -2.76 21.31
CA LEU A 400 -0.47 -2.67 20.15
C LEU A 400 -1.92 -3.09 20.49
N LYS A 401 -2.10 -4.18 21.26
CA LYS A 401 -3.45 -4.64 21.65
C LYS A 401 -4.16 -3.62 22.52
N VAL A 402 -3.44 -3.06 23.50
CA VAL A 402 -3.98 -2.04 24.39
C VAL A 402 -4.36 -0.79 23.61
N LEU A 403 -3.48 -0.31 22.73
CA LEU A 403 -3.73 0.86 21.89
C LEU A 403 -4.94 0.67 20.98
N LYS A 404 -5.07 -0.49 20.30
CA LYS A 404 -6.25 -0.79 19.45
C LYS A 404 -7.54 -0.80 20.26
N LYS A 405 -7.52 -1.32 21.47
CA LYS A 405 -8.70 -1.28 22.35
C LYS A 405 -9.06 0.15 22.70
N MET A 406 -8.10 0.93 23.19
CA MET A 406 -8.31 2.33 23.60
C MET A 406 -8.85 3.19 22.46
N TYR A 407 -8.23 3.12 21.26
CA TYR A 407 -8.70 3.88 20.10
C TYR A 407 -10.07 3.41 19.63
N THR A 408 -10.34 2.10 19.64
CA THR A 408 -11.66 1.59 19.26
C THR A 408 -12.76 2.16 20.15
N GLU A 409 -12.57 2.10 21.50
CA GLU A 409 -13.52 2.63 22.48
C GLU A 409 -13.75 4.13 22.28
N SER A 410 -12.68 4.94 22.18
CA SER A 410 -12.80 6.38 21.99
C SER A 410 -13.41 6.77 20.64
N LEU A 411 -13.10 6.05 19.58
CA LEU A 411 -13.69 6.30 18.27
C LEU A 411 -15.16 5.86 18.20
N GLU A 412 -15.57 4.79 18.89
CA GLU A 412 -16.97 4.40 19.00
C GLU A 412 -17.79 5.47 19.75
N GLU A 413 -17.26 6.05 20.82
CA GLU A 413 -17.89 7.17 21.53
C GLU A 413 -17.99 8.39 20.60
N TRP A 414 -16.91 8.74 19.90
CA TRP A 414 -16.86 9.88 19.01
C TRP A 414 -17.86 9.76 17.84
N VAL A 415 -17.91 8.59 17.18
CA VAL A 415 -18.80 8.31 16.06
C VAL A 415 -20.28 8.31 16.46
N ASN A 416 -20.59 7.94 17.70
CA ASN A 416 -21.97 7.90 18.19
C ASN A 416 -22.43 9.22 18.85
N ALA A 417 -21.53 10.14 19.13
CA ALA A 417 -21.86 11.42 19.71
C ALA A 417 -22.72 12.28 18.76
N ARG A 418 -23.80 12.86 19.28
CA ARG A 418 -24.76 13.70 18.48
C ARG A 418 -24.06 14.84 17.74
N LYS A 419 -23.12 15.51 18.42
CA LYS A 419 -22.38 16.65 17.88
C LYS A 419 -21.51 16.31 16.67
N ASN A 420 -21.16 15.04 16.47
CA ASN A 420 -20.23 14.59 15.44
C ASN A 420 -20.93 13.97 14.21
N GLN A 421 -22.29 13.87 14.22
CA GLN A 421 -23.01 13.14 13.16
C GLN A 421 -22.82 13.75 11.75
N GLU A 422 -22.66 15.06 11.65
CA GLU A 422 -22.34 15.73 10.39
C GLU A 422 -20.94 15.36 9.90
N ALA A 423 -19.95 15.46 10.78
CA ALA A 423 -18.57 15.04 10.48
C ALA A 423 -18.49 13.55 10.08
N VAL A 424 -19.20 12.69 10.80
CA VAL A 424 -19.30 11.24 10.48
C VAL A 424 -19.85 11.04 9.07
N LYS A 425 -20.87 11.79 8.66
CA LYS A 425 -21.42 11.71 7.31
C LYS A 425 -20.42 12.17 6.26
N VAL A 426 -19.74 13.27 6.48
CA VAL A 426 -18.70 13.79 5.56
C VAL A 426 -17.57 12.78 5.37
N ILE A 427 -17.08 12.18 6.46
CA ILE A 427 -16.06 11.12 6.40
C ILE A 427 -16.62 9.90 5.63
N ALA A 428 -17.83 9.48 5.92
CA ALA A 428 -18.48 8.36 5.25
C ALA A 428 -18.56 8.58 3.73
N ASP A 429 -19.00 9.75 3.30
CA ASP A 429 -19.11 10.11 1.88
C ASP A 429 -17.73 10.09 1.20
N LYS A 430 -16.71 10.66 1.84
CA LYS A 430 -15.34 10.68 1.33
C LYS A 430 -14.74 9.26 1.20
N VAL A 431 -14.86 8.47 2.25
CA VAL A 431 -14.38 7.08 2.26
C VAL A 431 -15.08 6.23 1.21
N MET A 432 -16.40 6.39 1.03
CA MET A 432 -17.14 5.66 0.00
C MET A 432 -16.76 6.09 -1.41
N ALA A 433 -16.39 7.35 -1.62
CA ALA A 433 -15.84 7.82 -2.89
C ALA A 433 -14.48 7.14 -3.19
N ALA A 434 -13.54 7.16 -2.24
CA ALA A 434 -12.25 6.49 -2.34
C ALA A 434 -12.40 4.98 -2.60
N TYR A 435 -13.24 4.32 -1.81
CA TYR A 435 -13.59 2.91 -1.97
C TYR A 435 -14.12 2.60 -3.38
N SER A 436 -15.05 3.41 -3.90
CA SER A 436 -15.64 3.22 -5.22
C SER A 436 -14.59 3.33 -6.33
N ILE A 437 -13.69 4.30 -6.24
CA ILE A 437 -12.56 4.48 -7.17
C ILE A 437 -11.64 3.27 -7.12
N ARG A 438 -11.25 2.82 -5.93
CA ARG A 438 -10.38 1.65 -5.76
C ARG A 438 -10.99 0.37 -6.34
N ILE A 439 -12.28 0.11 -6.08
CA ILE A 439 -12.97 -1.07 -6.63
C ILE A 439 -13.03 -1.03 -8.15
N LYS A 440 -13.36 0.13 -8.75
CA LYS A 440 -13.35 0.30 -10.20
C LYS A 440 -11.96 0.03 -10.78
N ARG A 441 -10.93 0.66 -10.23
CA ARG A 441 -9.54 0.49 -10.67
C ARG A 441 -9.06 -0.96 -10.55
N THR A 442 -9.40 -1.63 -9.44
CA THR A 442 -9.05 -3.04 -9.24
C THR A 442 -9.73 -3.94 -10.28
N ALA A 443 -11.01 -3.68 -10.59
CA ALA A 443 -11.73 -4.41 -11.63
C ALA A 443 -11.10 -4.19 -13.02
N GLU A 444 -10.71 -2.97 -13.37
CA GLU A 444 -10.03 -2.65 -14.62
C GLU A 444 -8.66 -3.35 -14.74
N VAL A 445 -7.86 -3.32 -13.68
CA VAL A 445 -6.56 -4.01 -13.63
C VAL A 445 -6.73 -5.52 -13.78
N GLU A 446 -7.74 -6.11 -13.13
CA GLU A 446 -8.01 -7.54 -13.25
C GLU A 446 -8.45 -7.92 -14.66
N VAL A 447 -9.31 -7.12 -15.30
CA VAL A 447 -9.69 -7.31 -16.70
C VAL A 447 -8.45 -7.23 -17.62
N LYS A 448 -7.58 -6.25 -17.40
CA LYS A 448 -6.33 -6.10 -18.17
C LYS A 448 -5.39 -7.28 -17.96
N ARG A 449 -5.27 -7.80 -16.72
CA ARG A 449 -4.46 -8.99 -16.42
C ARG A 449 -5.00 -10.24 -17.13
N GLN A 450 -6.31 -10.44 -17.13
CA GLN A 450 -6.94 -11.57 -17.81
C GLN A 450 -6.78 -11.47 -19.33
N LYS A 451 -6.92 -10.26 -19.89
CA LYS A 451 -6.66 -9.98 -21.32
C LYS A 451 -5.22 -10.36 -21.69
N ASN A 452 -4.23 -9.85 -20.94
CA ASN A 452 -2.82 -10.18 -21.15
C ASN A 452 -2.51 -11.68 -20.97
N LYS A 453 -3.24 -12.37 -20.09
CA LYS A 453 -3.10 -13.82 -19.88
C LYS A 453 -3.61 -14.61 -21.08
N LEU A 454 -4.71 -14.19 -21.70
CA LEU A 454 -5.24 -14.79 -22.92
C LEU A 454 -4.27 -14.62 -24.09
N GLU A 455 -3.67 -13.45 -24.25
CA GLU A 455 -2.68 -13.15 -25.28
C GLU A 455 -1.36 -13.93 -25.11
N ARG A 456 -0.97 -14.26 -23.89
CA ARG A 456 0.28 -15.02 -23.61
C ARG A 456 0.13 -16.53 -23.70
N VAL A 457 -1.09 -17.09 -23.77
CA VAL A 457 -1.28 -18.54 -23.90
C VAL A 457 -1.20 -18.94 -25.37
N THR A 458 -0.02 -19.23 -25.83
CA THR A 458 0.33 -19.68 -27.20
C THR A 458 -0.22 -21.04 -27.61
N ARG A 459 -0.87 -21.78 -26.70
CA ARG A 459 -1.36 -23.14 -27.01
C ARG A 459 -2.75 -23.06 -27.63
N MET A 460 -2.86 -23.53 -28.88
CA MET A 460 -4.14 -23.65 -29.58
C MET A 460 -5.09 -24.61 -28.84
N PRO A 461 -6.41 -24.39 -28.94
CA PRO A 461 -7.38 -25.30 -28.35
C PRO A 461 -7.20 -26.73 -28.83
N SER A 462 -7.16 -27.72 -27.94
CA SER A 462 -6.95 -29.13 -28.30
C SER A 462 -8.07 -29.71 -29.19
N LYS A 463 -9.23 -29.07 -29.21
CA LYS A 463 -10.38 -29.46 -30.04
C LYS A 463 -10.35 -28.84 -31.44
N LEU A 464 -9.48 -27.85 -31.68
CA LEU A 464 -9.30 -27.30 -33.02
C LEU A 464 -8.75 -28.36 -33.98
N VAL A 465 -9.40 -28.52 -35.13
CA VAL A 465 -8.86 -29.27 -36.26
C VAL A 465 -8.31 -28.25 -37.24
N ASP A 466 -7.04 -27.95 -37.13
CA ASP A 466 -6.39 -26.88 -37.91
C ASP A 466 -6.24 -27.23 -39.38
N CYS A 467 -5.95 -26.21 -40.22
CA CYS A 467 -5.61 -26.37 -41.61
C CYS A 467 -4.09 -26.14 -41.81
N GLU A 468 -3.59 -26.54 -42.99
CA GLU A 468 -2.16 -26.47 -43.29
C GLU A 468 -1.68 -25.02 -43.52
N PHE A 469 -2.51 -24.22 -44.24
CA PHE A 469 -2.18 -22.84 -44.61
C PHE A 469 -3.05 -21.87 -43.82
N THR A 470 -2.49 -21.32 -42.74
CA THR A 470 -3.08 -20.21 -41.96
C THR A 470 -2.51 -18.88 -42.43
N HIS A 471 -3.14 -17.75 -42.04
CA HIS A 471 -2.71 -16.38 -42.40
C HIS A 471 -2.74 -16.10 -43.92
N THR A 472 -3.54 -16.85 -44.69
CA THR A 472 -3.74 -16.63 -46.15
C THR A 472 -5.13 -16.07 -46.42
N GLU A 473 -5.34 -15.43 -47.52
CA GLU A 473 -6.66 -14.92 -47.94
C GLU A 473 -7.71 -16.02 -48.10
N TYR A 474 -7.28 -17.24 -48.27
CA TYR A 474 -8.14 -18.41 -48.45
C TYR A 474 -8.44 -19.17 -47.15
N SER A 475 -7.76 -18.85 -46.04
CA SER A 475 -7.93 -19.58 -44.79
C SER A 475 -9.30 -19.33 -44.17
N GLU A 476 -9.99 -20.40 -43.81
CA GLU A 476 -11.37 -20.42 -43.30
C GLU A 476 -11.47 -21.15 -41.98
N LEU A 477 -12.14 -20.54 -41.00
CA LEU A 477 -12.50 -21.20 -39.73
C LEU A 477 -13.98 -21.50 -39.72
N PHE A 478 -14.32 -22.77 -39.60
CA PHE A 478 -15.71 -23.23 -39.37
C PHE A 478 -15.94 -23.45 -37.90
N ILE A 479 -16.81 -22.66 -37.28
CA ILE A 479 -17.29 -22.85 -35.92
C ILE A 479 -18.52 -23.74 -36.02
N VAL A 480 -18.42 -24.97 -35.47
CA VAL A 480 -19.41 -26.02 -35.67
C VAL A 480 -20.10 -26.41 -34.37
N GLU A 481 -21.37 -26.79 -34.43
CA GLU A 481 -22.15 -27.21 -33.29
C GLU A 481 -21.82 -28.66 -32.90
N GLY A 482 -21.22 -28.84 -31.70
CA GLY A 482 -21.01 -30.14 -31.11
C GLY A 482 -19.88 -30.98 -31.73
N ASP A 483 -19.45 -31.98 -30.96
CA ASP A 483 -18.43 -32.92 -31.38
C ASP A 483 -18.97 -33.93 -32.42
N SER A 484 -20.27 -34.15 -32.48
CA SER A 484 -20.92 -35.04 -33.45
C SER A 484 -20.77 -34.58 -34.89
N ALA A 485 -20.85 -33.28 -35.13
CA ALA A 485 -20.64 -32.68 -36.44
C ALA A 485 -19.16 -32.65 -36.87
N LYS A 486 -18.25 -32.73 -35.93
CA LYS A 486 -16.78 -32.64 -36.19
C LYS A 486 -16.29 -33.75 -37.09
N THR A 487 -16.69 -35.00 -36.87
CA THR A 487 -16.17 -36.12 -37.62
C THR A 487 -16.57 -36.09 -39.08
N PRO A 488 -17.83 -35.97 -39.49
CA PRO A 488 -18.22 -35.92 -40.88
C PRO A 488 -17.72 -34.66 -41.59
N LEU A 489 -17.70 -33.49 -40.90
CA LEU A 489 -17.13 -32.24 -41.47
C LEU A 489 -15.62 -32.31 -41.67
N LYS A 490 -14.88 -32.98 -40.75
CA LYS A 490 -13.45 -33.25 -40.93
C LYS A 490 -13.14 -34.06 -42.19
N ALA A 491 -14.00 -35.00 -42.51
CA ALA A 491 -13.88 -35.78 -43.75
C ALA A 491 -14.33 -35.02 -45.01
N ALA A 492 -15.25 -34.06 -44.84
CA ALA A 492 -15.79 -33.27 -45.94
C ALA A 492 -14.93 -32.03 -46.33
N ARG A 493 -14.09 -31.54 -45.41
CA ARG A 493 -13.31 -30.28 -45.59
C ARG A 493 -12.11 -30.40 -46.54
N ASN A 494 -11.64 -29.28 -47.00
CA ASN A 494 -10.29 -29.19 -47.58
C ASN A 494 -9.30 -28.88 -46.44
N SER A 495 -8.40 -29.83 -46.13
CA SER A 495 -7.42 -29.70 -45.01
C SER A 495 -6.39 -28.61 -45.23
N GLN A 496 -6.18 -28.16 -46.47
CA GLN A 496 -5.18 -27.14 -46.73
C GLN A 496 -5.56 -25.77 -46.19
N TYR A 497 -6.83 -25.36 -46.27
CA TYR A 497 -7.25 -24.01 -45.86
C TYR A 497 -8.52 -23.93 -44.98
N GLN A 498 -9.16 -25.06 -44.66
CA GLN A 498 -10.35 -25.09 -43.82
C GLN A 498 -10.06 -25.71 -42.48
N ALA A 499 -10.21 -24.93 -41.40
CA ALA A 499 -10.12 -25.36 -40.00
C ALA A 499 -11.51 -25.54 -39.37
N LEU A 500 -11.65 -26.43 -38.38
CA LEU A 500 -12.90 -26.68 -37.67
C LEU A 500 -12.72 -26.48 -36.17
N LEU A 501 -13.59 -25.68 -35.56
CA LEU A 501 -13.69 -25.51 -34.11
C LEU A 501 -15.05 -26.00 -33.61
N PRO A 502 -15.16 -27.18 -32.99
CA PRO A 502 -16.39 -27.64 -32.39
C PRO A 502 -16.68 -26.91 -31.09
N LEU A 503 -17.93 -26.42 -30.92
CA LEU A 503 -18.41 -25.83 -29.70
C LEU A 503 -19.29 -26.84 -28.95
N ARG A 504 -19.14 -26.91 -27.62
CA ARG A 504 -19.98 -27.77 -26.79
C ARG A 504 -21.17 -26.98 -26.25
N GLY A 505 -22.35 -27.22 -26.82
CA GLY A 505 -23.62 -26.67 -26.35
C GLY A 505 -23.76 -25.17 -26.36
N LYS A 506 -24.79 -24.68 -25.71
CA LYS A 506 -25.03 -23.24 -25.59
C LYS A 506 -24.05 -22.62 -24.61
N PHE A 507 -23.33 -21.60 -25.08
CA PHE A 507 -22.38 -20.90 -24.25
C PHE A 507 -22.97 -19.59 -23.68
N LEU A 508 -22.15 -18.84 -22.97
CA LEU A 508 -22.48 -17.62 -22.27
C LEU A 508 -23.08 -16.54 -23.22
N ASN A 509 -24.20 -15.95 -22.82
CA ASN A 509 -24.68 -14.74 -23.46
C ASN A 509 -23.82 -13.53 -23.08
N VAL A 510 -22.98 -13.07 -23.99
CA VAL A 510 -22.03 -11.98 -23.75
C VAL A 510 -22.69 -10.62 -23.50
N MET A 511 -23.94 -10.40 -23.96
CA MET A 511 -24.69 -9.17 -23.65
C MET A 511 -25.07 -9.06 -22.17
N LYS A 512 -25.18 -10.18 -21.47
CA LYS A 512 -25.53 -10.23 -20.04
C LYS A 512 -24.34 -10.40 -19.12
N ALA A 513 -23.21 -10.78 -19.67
CA ALA A 513 -22.03 -11.11 -18.91
C ALA A 513 -21.16 -9.90 -18.65
N SER A 514 -20.57 -9.81 -17.45
CA SER A 514 -19.46 -8.89 -17.23
C SER A 514 -18.24 -9.30 -18.08
N THR A 515 -17.39 -8.34 -18.41
CA THR A 515 -16.16 -8.58 -19.17
C THR A 515 -15.33 -9.72 -18.57
N LYS A 516 -15.25 -9.78 -17.25
CA LYS A 516 -14.58 -10.87 -16.54
C LYS A 516 -15.18 -12.24 -16.88
N LYS A 517 -16.51 -12.39 -16.76
CA LYS A 517 -17.18 -13.65 -17.08
C LYS A 517 -17.05 -14.05 -18.55
N MET A 518 -17.02 -13.08 -19.45
CA MET A 518 -16.77 -13.34 -20.88
C MET A 518 -15.38 -13.95 -21.09
N LEU A 519 -14.36 -13.34 -20.48
CA LEU A 519 -12.97 -13.78 -20.61
C LEU A 519 -12.68 -15.10 -19.88
N ASP A 520 -13.44 -15.46 -18.84
CA ASP A 520 -13.35 -16.74 -18.14
C ASP A 520 -14.07 -17.89 -18.90
N SER A 521 -14.87 -17.59 -19.91
CA SER A 521 -15.61 -18.61 -20.70
C SER A 521 -14.66 -19.38 -21.63
N GLU A 522 -14.57 -20.72 -21.47
CA GLU A 522 -13.75 -21.58 -22.32
C GLU A 522 -14.04 -21.41 -23.82
N VAL A 523 -15.32 -21.32 -24.17
CA VAL A 523 -15.74 -21.14 -25.57
C VAL A 523 -15.27 -19.81 -26.15
N VAL A 524 -15.38 -18.73 -25.36
CA VAL A 524 -14.88 -17.40 -25.77
C VAL A 524 -13.36 -17.46 -25.94
N GLN A 525 -12.67 -18.04 -24.97
CA GLN A 525 -11.21 -18.22 -25.04
C GLN A 525 -10.77 -19.03 -26.26
N ASP A 526 -11.47 -20.10 -26.61
CA ASP A 526 -11.15 -20.94 -27.75
C ASP A 526 -11.31 -20.19 -29.09
N ILE A 527 -12.40 -19.43 -29.24
CA ILE A 527 -12.62 -18.61 -30.44
C ILE A 527 -11.53 -17.54 -30.57
N VAL A 528 -11.23 -16.81 -29.48
CA VAL A 528 -10.19 -15.76 -29.46
C VAL A 528 -8.82 -16.35 -29.80
N LYS A 529 -8.46 -17.49 -29.19
CA LYS A 529 -7.18 -18.17 -29.46
C LYS A 529 -7.09 -18.70 -30.89
N CYS A 530 -8.19 -19.24 -31.44
CA CYS A 530 -8.18 -19.71 -32.82
C CYS A 530 -7.92 -18.58 -33.82
N LEU A 531 -8.47 -17.41 -33.57
CA LEU A 531 -8.25 -16.23 -34.45
C LEU A 531 -6.88 -15.61 -34.25
N ASP A 532 -6.34 -15.66 -33.01
CA ASP A 532 -5.03 -15.12 -32.62
C ASP A 532 -4.80 -13.68 -33.10
N ALA A 533 -5.81 -12.84 -32.98
CA ALA A 533 -5.86 -11.49 -33.53
C ALA A 533 -6.17 -10.41 -32.50
N GLY A 534 -6.14 -10.74 -31.19
CA GLY A 534 -6.53 -9.84 -30.10
C GLY A 534 -8.04 -9.75 -29.88
N ILE A 535 -8.49 -8.83 -29.02
CA ILE A 535 -9.90 -8.56 -28.74
C ILE A 535 -10.14 -7.07 -28.48
N GLY A 536 -11.34 -6.57 -28.75
CA GLY A 536 -11.72 -5.17 -28.53
C GLY A 536 -10.87 -4.20 -29.33
N GLU A 537 -10.26 -3.24 -28.66
CA GLU A 537 -9.40 -2.22 -29.31
C GLU A 537 -8.08 -2.78 -29.85
N ASP A 538 -7.60 -3.89 -29.29
CA ASP A 538 -6.36 -4.55 -29.72
C ASP A 538 -6.59 -5.56 -30.85
N PHE A 539 -7.85 -5.78 -31.26
CA PHE A 539 -8.17 -6.70 -32.34
C PHE A 539 -7.70 -6.16 -33.70
N SER A 540 -6.91 -6.96 -34.41
CA SER A 540 -6.49 -6.67 -35.79
C SER A 540 -6.80 -7.85 -36.69
N ILE A 541 -7.72 -7.62 -37.65
CA ILE A 541 -8.12 -8.65 -38.59
C ILE A 541 -7.00 -9.05 -39.55
N GLU A 542 -6.04 -8.17 -39.78
CA GLU A 542 -4.85 -8.41 -40.62
C GLU A 542 -3.93 -9.47 -39.98
N ASN A 543 -3.97 -9.58 -38.66
CA ASN A 543 -3.21 -10.59 -37.89
C ASN A 543 -3.96 -11.90 -37.73
N ALA A 544 -5.26 -11.97 -38.09
CA ALA A 544 -6.07 -13.15 -37.88
C ALA A 544 -5.54 -14.35 -38.67
N ARG A 545 -5.48 -15.51 -37.99
CA ARG A 545 -5.07 -16.79 -38.58
C ARG A 545 -5.98 -17.24 -39.72
N TYR A 546 -7.27 -16.90 -39.65
CA TYR A 546 -8.29 -17.23 -40.63
C TYR A 546 -8.97 -15.96 -41.11
N ARG A 547 -9.02 -15.79 -42.42
CA ARG A 547 -9.59 -14.59 -43.03
C ARG A 547 -11.10 -14.65 -43.20
N LYS A 548 -11.68 -15.82 -43.06
CA LYS A 548 -13.14 -16.01 -43.13
C LYS A 548 -13.59 -16.90 -41.98
N VAL A 549 -14.67 -16.52 -41.32
CA VAL A 549 -15.28 -17.28 -40.25
C VAL A 549 -16.67 -17.73 -40.67
N PHE A 550 -16.90 -19.03 -40.67
CA PHE A 550 -18.17 -19.64 -41.04
C PHE A 550 -18.82 -20.25 -39.79
N ILE A 551 -20.07 -19.89 -39.53
CA ILE A 551 -20.91 -20.48 -38.49
C ILE A 551 -21.68 -21.63 -39.16
N ALA A 552 -21.46 -22.87 -38.72
CA ALA A 552 -22.12 -24.05 -39.19
C ALA A 552 -22.83 -24.75 -38.03
N THR A 553 -24.12 -24.47 -37.86
CA THR A 553 -24.98 -25.03 -36.82
C THR A 553 -26.13 -25.84 -37.44
N ASP A 554 -26.75 -26.67 -36.64
CA ASP A 554 -27.92 -27.45 -37.06
C ASP A 554 -29.07 -26.55 -37.51
N ALA A 555 -29.92 -27.02 -38.38
CA ALA A 555 -31.07 -26.26 -38.91
C ALA A 555 -32.27 -26.27 -37.97
N ASP A 556 -32.07 -26.36 -36.66
CA ASP A 556 -33.08 -26.37 -35.64
C ASP A 556 -33.08 -25.07 -34.79
N PRO A 557 -34.00 -24.88 -33.85
CA PRO A 557 -34.05 -23.69 -32.98
C PRO A 557 -32.81 -23.55 -32.08
N ASP A 558 -32.20 -24.65 -31.65
CA ASP A 558 -31.00 -24.61 -30.79
C ASP A 558 -29.80 -24.15 -31.60
N GLY A 559 -29.59 -24.67 -32.81
CA GLY A 559 -28.56 -24.19 -33.74
C GLY A 559 -28.73 -22.72 -34.11
N ALA A 560 -29.97 -22.26 -34.29
CA ALA A 560 -30.26 -20.84 -34.50
C ALA A 560 -29.84 -19.99 -33.32
N GLN A 561 -30.10 -20.45 -32.08
CA GLN A 561 -29.67 -19.76 -30.85
C GLN A 561 -28.14 -19.70 -30.73
N ILE A 562 -27.44 -20.79 -30.97
CA ILE A 562 -25.96 -20.85 -30.96
C ILE A 562 -25.38 -19.90 -32.00
N SER A 563 -25.92 -19.87 -33.21
CA SER A 563 -25.56 -18.90 -34.25
C SER A 563 -25.64 -17.46 -33.76
N ASN A 564 -26.77 -17.10 -33.13
CA ASN A 564 -26.98 -15.75 -32.62
C ASN A 564 -26.01 -15.39 -31.49
N LEU A 565 -25.70 -16.34 -30.60
CA LEU A 565 -24.69 -16.14 -29.55
C LEU A 565 -23.30 -15.87 -30.15
N ILE A 566 -22.94 -16.58 -31.22
CA ILE A 566 -21.67 -16.37 -31.94
C ILE A 566 -21.63 -15.00 -32.61
N VAL A 567 -22.70 -14.60 -33.31
CA VAL A 567 -22.80 -13.27 -33.93
C VAL A 567 -22.65 -12.17 -32.90
N VAL A 568 -23.35 -12.27 -31.76
CA VAL A 568 -23.28 -11.29 -30.67
C VAL A 568 -21.89 -11.27 -30.02
N LEU A 569 -21.20 -12.41 -29.93
CA LEU A 569 -19.82 -12.48 -29.46
C LEU A 569 -18.87 -11.69 -30.38
N PHE A 570 -18.95 -11.92 -31.70
CA PHE A 570 -18.13 -11.19 -32.66
C PHE A 570 -18.44 -9.71 -32.67
N TRP A 571 -19.72 -9.34 -32.61
CA TRP A 571 -20.14 -7.95 -32.53
C TRP A 571 -19.58 -7.24 -31.29
N THR A 572 -19.53 -7.94 -30.13
CA THR A 572 -19.08 -7.35 -28.86
C THR A 572 -17.55 -7.32 -28.71
N LEU A 573 -16.87 -8.39 -29.11
CA LEU A 573 -15.43 -8.54 -28.84
C LEU A 573 -14.53 -8.32 -30.05
N MET A 574 -15.04 -8.55 -31.27
CA MET A 574 -14.26 -8.51 -32.53
C MET A 574 -15.11 -7.93 -33.67
N PRO A 575 -15.64 -6.70 -33.53
CA PRO A 575 -16.59 -6.14 -34.49
C PRO A 575 -16.03 -6.00 -35.92
N ASP A 576 -14.71 -5.90 -36.06
CA ASP A 576 -14.09 -5.75 -37.38
C ASP A 576 -14.22 -7.00 -38.27
N VAL A 577 -14.41 -8.18 -37.68
CA VAL A 577 -14.72 -9.39 -38.47
C VAL A 577 -16.04 -9.19 -39.23
N ILE A 578 -17.04 -8.54 -38.59
CA ILE A 578 -18.32 -8.22 -39.21
C ILE A 578 -18.18 -7.01 -40.18
N ARG A 579 -17.50 -5.92 -39.74
CA ARG A 579 -17.30 -4.71 -40.55
C ARG A 579 -16.59 -4.98 -41.87
N LYS A 580 -15.62 -5.89 -41.84
CA LYS A 580 -14.87 -6.31 -43.05
C LYS A 580 -15.60 -7.42 -43.83
N GLY A 581 -16.81 -7.79 -43.42
CA GLY A 581 -17.62 -8.78 -44.12
C GLY A 581 -17.03 -10.20 -44.13
N GLN A 582 -16.36 -10.58 -43.05
CA GLN A 582 -15.65 -11.87 -42.94
C GLN A 582 -16.37 -12.91 -42.09
N LEU A 583 -17.58 -12.58 -41.56
CA LEU A 583 -18.43 -13.50 -40.84
C LEU A 583 -19.57 -14.01 -41.71
N TYR A 584 -19.70 -15.33 -41.80
CA TYR A 584 -20.69 -16.00 -42.65
C TYR A 584 -21.45 -17.05 -41.86
N LYS A 585 -22.70 -17.28 -42.20
CA LYS A 585 -23.51 -18.41 -41.74
C LYS A 585 -23.71 -19.38 -42.90
N VAL A 586 -23.31 -20.66 -42.73
CA VAL A 586 -23.58 -21.72 -43.69
C VAL A 586 -25.07 -22.04 -43.72
N LEU A 587 -25.64 -22.13 -44.88
CA LEU A 587 -27.04 -22.51 -45.09
C LEU A 587 -27.11 -24.02 -45.40
N THR A 588 -27.24 -24.82 -44.33
CA THR A 588 -27.36 -26.28 -44.45
C THR A 588 -28.74 -26.67 -44.92
N PRO A 589 -28.89 -27.72 -45.77
CA PRO A 589 -30.18 -28.16 -46.28
C PRO A 589 -31.00 -28.79 -45.16
N LEU A 590 -32.29 -28.39 -45.01
CA LEU A 590 -33.28 -29.03 -44.16
C LEU A 590 -33.91 -30.25 -44.82
N TYR A 591 -33.99 -30.22 -46.15
CA TYR A 591 -34.55 -31.34 -46.95
C TYR A 591 -33.59 -31.67 -48.10
N ILE A 592 -33.42 -32.96 -48.33
CA ILE A 592 -32.60 -33.52 -49.43
C ILE A 592 -33.53 -34.40 -50.24
N ILE A 593 -33.71 -34.09 -51.54
CA ILE A 593 -34.54 -34.87 -52.44
C ILE A 593 -33.63 -35.52 -53.46
N LYS A 594 -33.55 -36.83 -53.45
CA LYS A 594 -32.74 -37.63 -54.37
C LYS A 594 -33.65 -38.20 -55.49
N THR A 595 -33.27 -37.95 -56.72
CA THR A 595 -33.85 -38.57 -57.91
C THR A 595 -32.76 -39.40 -58.60
N SER A 596 -33.14 -40.22 -59.58
CA SER A 596 -32.15 -40.95 -60.38
C SER A 596 -31.23 -40.09 -61.23
N LYS A 597 -31.55 -38.77 -61.39
CA LYS A 597 -30.82 -37.81 -62.25
C LYS A 597 -30.14 -36.72 -61.47
N LYS A 598 -30.70 -36.27 -60.36
CA LYS A 598 -30.24 -35.09 -59.62
C LYS A 598 -30.62 -35.17 -58.16
N THR A 599 -29.78 -34.62 -57.30
CA THR A 599 -30.10 -34.35 -55.86
C THR A 599 -30.39 -32.86 -55.70
N TYR A 600 -31.51 -32.57 -55.01
CA TYR A 600 -31.91 -31.19 -54.67
C TYR A 600 -31.65 -30.98 -53.17
N TYR A 601 -31.01 -29.86 -52.83
CA TYR A 601 -30.72 -29.43 -51.48
C TYR A 601 -31.57 -28.22 -51.13
N CYS A 602 -32.57 -28.40 -50.28
CA CYS A 602 -33.57 -27.38 -49.96
C CYS A 602 -33.35 -26.90 -48.52
N ILE A 603 -33.15 -25.58 -48.31
CA ILE A 603 -32.89 -24.98 -47.00
C ILE A 603 -34.18 -24.74 -46.18
N ASN A 604 -35.36 -24.75 -46.84
CA ASN A 604 -36.66 -24.53 -46.23
C ASN A 604 -37.77 -25.31 -46.94
N LYS A 605 -39.02 -25.24 -46.42
CA LYS A 605 -40.20 -25.89 -47.00
C LYS A 605 -40.53 -25.36 -48.41
N ASP A 606 -40.38 -24.06 -48.61
CA ASP A 606 -40.69 -23.42 -49.89
C ASP A 606 -39.80 -23.95 -51.04
N GLU A 607 -38.50 -24.08 -50.78
CA GLU A 607 -37.55 -24.69 -51.70
C GLU A 607 -37.86 -26.16 -51.97
N ARG A 608 -38.22 -26.93 -50.92
CA ARG A 608 -38.69 -28.30 -51.04
C ARG A 608 -39.87 -28.40 -51.96
N ASP A 609 -40.92 -27.58 -51.73
CA ASP A 609 -42.16 -27.64 -52.47
C ASP A 609 -41.98 -27.21 -53.94
N LYS A 610 -41.08 -26.23 -54.20
CA LYS A 610 -40.66 -25.88 -55.55
C LYS A 610 -39.94 -27.05 -56.26
N ALA A 611 -38.99 -27.68 -55.57
CA ALA A 611 -38.25 -28.83 -56.11
C ALA A 611 -39.20 -30.00 -56.40
N LEU A 612 -40.14 -30.30 -55.51
CA LEU A 612 -41.17 -31.36 -55.73
C LEU A 612 -42.05 -31.07 -56.93
N LYS A 613 -42.42 -29.80 -57.17
CA LYS A 613 -43.15 -29.40 -58.38
C LYS A 613 -42.32 -29.59 -59.66
N GLU A 614 -41.00 -29.28 -59.62
CA GLU A 614 -40.06 -29.49 -60.74
C GLU A 614 -39.91 -30.99 -61.05
N ILE A 615 -39.78 -31.84 -60.02
CA ILE A 615 -39.59 -33.26 -60.10
C ILE A 615 -40.84 -33.94 -60.73
N GLY A 616 -42.00 -33.43 -60.45
CA GLY A 616 -43.28 -33.93 -60.99
C GLY A 616 -43.56 -35.41 -60.59
N LYS A 617 -43.81 -36.28 -61.60
CA LYS A 617 -44.12 -37.71 -61.39
C LYS A 617 -42.88 -38.60 -61.29
N THR A 618 -41.64 -38.04 -61.28
CA THR A 618 -40.42 -38.82 -61.18
C THR A 618 -40.30 -39.42 -59.75
N LYS A 619 -39.85 -40.64 -59.64
CA LYS A 619 -39.60 -41.29 -58.33
C LYS A 619 -38.47 -40.56 -57.60
N TYR A 620 -38.71 -40.24 -56.37
CA TYR A 620 -37.74 -39.56 -55.49
C TYR A 620 -37.73 -40.16 -54.08
N GLU A 621 -36.61 -39.90 -53.41
CA GLU A 621 -36.45 -40.15 -51.96
C GLU A 621 -36.35 -38.79 -51.28
N LEU A 622 -37.19 -38.54 -50.28
CA LEU A 622 -37.18 -37.31 -49.47
C LEU A 622 -36.53 -37.64 -48.10
N ILE A 623 -35.45 -36.97 -47.77
CA ILE A 623 -34.73 -37.07 -46.51
C ILE A 623 -34.83 -35.72 -45.79
N ARG A 624 -35.26 -35.72 -44.55
CA ARG A 624 -35.19 -34.56 -43.64
C ARG A 624 -33.88 -34.62 -42.90
N ALA A 625 -32.96 -33.64 -43.14
CA ALA A 625 -31.71 -33.52 -42.46
C ALA A 625 -31.94 -32.81 -41.08
N LYS A 626 -31.80 -33.55 -39.98
CA LYS A 626 -32.01 -32.98 -38.65
C LYS A 626 -30.80 -32.30 -38.05
N GLY A 627 -29.62 -32.78 -38.34
CA GLY A 627 -28.37 -32.26 -37.80
C GLY A 627 -27.17 -32.54 -38.72
N LEU A 628 -26.12 -31.74 -38.55
CA LEU A 628 -24.87 -31.87 -39.31
C LEU A 628 -24.18 -33.22 -39.08
N GLY A 629 -24.31 -33.78 -37.88
CA GLY A 629 -23.72 -35.07 -37.51
C GLY A 629 -24.33 -36.29 -38.22
N GLU A 630 -25.58 -36.16 -38.68
CA GLU A 630 -26.30 -37.24 -39.37
C GLU A 630 -26.22 -37.13 -40.91
N THR A 631 -25.70 -35.98 -41.40
CA THR A 631 -25.62 -35.69 -42.82
C THR A 631 -24.39 -36.37 -43.43
N GLY A 632 -24.57 -37.05 -44.57
CA GLY A 632 -23.47 -37.75 -45.26
C GLY A 632 -22.34 -36.80 -45.74
N VAL A 633 -21.11 -37.31 -45.70
CA VAL A 633 -19.90 -36.54 -45.99
C VAL A 633 -19.93 -35.82 -47.36
N SER A 634 -20.45 -36.48 -48.41
CA SER A 634 -20.59 -35.89 -49.74
C SER A 634 -21.55 -34.72 -49.76
N VAL A 635 -22.65 -34.77 -49.02
CA VAL A 635 -23.63 -33.71 -48.90
C VAL A 635 -23.03 -32.52 -48.14
N LEU A 636 -22.33 -32.76 -47.01
CA LEU A 636 -21.63 -31.71 -46.26
C LEU A 636 -20.52 -31.06 -47.07
N HIS A 637 -19.81 -31.82 -47.91
CA HIS A 637 -18.82 -31.30 -48.83
C HIS A 637 -19.49 -30.32 -49.81
N GLU A 638 -20.52 -30.79 -50.49
CA GLU A 638 -21.18 -30.02 -51.54
C GLU A 638 -21.95 -28.79 -51.03
N THR A 639 -22.65 -28.94 -49.91
CA THR A 639 -23.52 -27.85 -49.39
C THR A 639 -22.86 -26.93 -48.38
N GLY A 640 -21.75 -27.34 -47.72
CA GLY A 640 -21.13 -26.59 -46.62
C GLY A 640 -19.66 -26.24 -46.85
N MET A 641 -18.87 -27.18 -47.44
CA MET A 641 -17.42 -27.03 -47.45
C MET A 641 -16.89 -26.56 -48.84
N ASN A 642 -17.49 -27.00 -49.92
CA ASN A 642 -16.99 -26.64 -51.26
C ASN A 642 -17.30 -25.17 -51.59
N PRO A 643 -16.31 -24.30 -51.80
CA PRO A 643 -16.50 -22.89 -52.06
C PRO A 643 -17.34 -22.59 -53.33
N GLN A 644 -17.39 -23.53 -54.28
CA GLN A 644 -18.12 -23.36 -55.55
C GLN A 644 -19.62 -23.67 -55.45
N THR A 645 -20.01 -24.53 -54.48
CA THR A 645 -21.38 -25.04 -54.44
C THR A 645 -22.10 -24.74 -53.12
N ARG A 646 -21.34 -24.46 -52.04
CA ARG A 646 -21.91 -24.12 -50.71
C ARG A 646 -22.75 -22.84 -50.81
N ARG A 647 -23.79 -22.82 -50.00
CA ARG A 647 -24.64 -21.65 -49.78
C ARG A 647 -24.37 -21.04 -48.42
N TYR A 648 -24.23 -19.73 -48.37
CA TYR A 648 -24.00 -19.02 -47.13
C TYR A 648 -24.70 -17.66 -47.11
N LEU A 649 -24.92 -17.13 -45.92
CA LEU A 649 -25.35 -15.77 -45.65
C LEU A 649 -24.17 -15.03 -45.02
N GLN A 650 -23.76 -13.92 -45.65
CA GLN A 650 -22.80 -13.01 -45.08
C GLN A 650 -23.49 -12.17 -44.01
N ILE A 651 -22.89 -12.11 -42.82
CA ILE A 651 -23.41 -11.26 -41.71
C ILE A 651 -22.77 -9.89 -41.85
N THR A 652 -23.59 -8.87 -42.09
CA THR A 652 -23.13 -7.48 -42.22
C THR A 652 -23.41 -6.66 -40.99
N LEU A 653 -22.70 -5.53 -40.83
CA LEU A 653 -22.94 -4.60 -39.72
C LEU A 653 -24.34 -4.01 -39.80
N GLU A 654 -24.84 -3.74 -40.99
CA GLU A 654 -26.23 -3.25 -41.20
C GLU A 654 -27.27 -4.23 -40.69
N ASP A 655 -27.06 -5.54 -40.88
CA ASP A 655 -27.95 -6.58 -40.34
C ASP A 655 -27.92 -6.57 -38.82
N VAL A 656 -26.74 -6.46 -38.18
CA VAL A 656 -26.58 -6.42 -36.74
C VAL A 656 -27.18 -5.15 -36.16
N GLU A 657 -26.95 -3.99 -36.77
CA GLU A 657 -27.54 -2.72 -36.32
C GLU A 657 -29.07 -2.70 -36.45
N ARG A 658 -29.60 -3.23 -37.56
CA ARG A 658 -31.05 -3.40 -37.77
C ARG A 658 -31.65 -4.32 -36.71
N ALA A 659 -30.95 -5.38 -36.35
CA ALA A 659 -31.38 -6.33 -35.32
C ALA A 659 -31.08 -5.86 -33.88
N LYS A 660 -30.36 -4.78 -33.69
CA LYS A 660 -29.89 -4.31 -32.37
C LYS A 660 -31.01 -4.23 -31.34
N ASN A 661 -32.09 -3.55 -31.63
CA ASN A 661 -33.22 -3.42 -30.73
C ASN A 661 -33.87 -4.79 -30.37
N MET A 662 -33.93 -5.68 -31.36
CA MET A 662 -34.43 -7.04 -31.15
C MET A 662 -33.47 -7.88 -30.30
N LEU A 663 -32.15 -7.78 -30.57
CA LEU A 663 -31.13 -8.46 -29.78
C LEU A 663 -31.13 -7.96 -28.33
N GLU A 664 -31.24 -6.65 -28.12
CA GLU A 664 -31.34 -6.06 -26.78
C GLU A 664 -32.63 -6.52 -26.07
N THR A 665 -33.75 -6.57 -26.76
CA THR A 665 -35.03 -7.07 -26.22
C THR A 665 -34.91 -8.55 -25.83
N VAL A 666 -34.43 -9.40 -26.73
CA VAL A 666 -34.42 -10.86 -26.53
C VAL A 666 -33.22 -11.32 -25.66
N MET A 667 -32.05 -10.72 -25.84
CA MET A 667 -30.78 -11.17 -25.25
C MET A 667 -30.22 -10.21 -24.21
N GLY A 668 -30.76 -8.99 -24.05
CA GLY A 668 -30.29 -7.96 -23.11
C GLY A 668 -30.50 -8.32 -21.65
N VAL A 669 -29.95 -7.48 -20.75
CA VAL A 669 -29.98 -7.66 -19.29
C VAL A 669 -31.39 -7.53 -18.74
N ASP A 670 -32.14 -6.53 -19.23
CA ASP A 670 -33.52 -6.28 -18.78
C ASP A 670 -34.49 -7.37 -19.25
N VAL A 671 -35.23 -7.88 -18.32
CA VAL A 671 -36.20 -8.97 -18.56
C VAL A 671 -37.57 -8.44 -19.02
N GLN A 672 -37.92 -7.21 -18.63
CA GLN A 672 -39.28 -6.69 -18.90
C GLN A 672 -39.56 -6.51 -20.40
N PRO A 673 -38.67 -5.90 -21.21
CA PRO A 673 -38.89 -5.80 -22.65
C PRO A 673 -39.14 -7.16 -23.32
N ARG A 674 -38.48 -8.20 -22.87
CA ARG A 674 -38.68 -9.58 -23.39
C ARG A 674 -40.04 -10.14 -23.03
N LYS A 675 -40.51 -9.92 -21.81
CA LYS A 675 -41.84 -10.34 -21.38
C LYS A 675 -42.93 -9.62 -22.20
N ASP A 676 -42.78 -8.30 -22.34
CA ASP A 676 -43.72 -7.48 -23.09
C ASP A 676 -43.74 -7.89 -24.56
N TRP A 677 -42.60 -8.18 -25.16
CA TRP A 677 -42.51 -8.67 -26.54
C TRP A 677 -43.19 -10.04 -26.70
N LEU A 678 -42.99 -10.98 -25.75
CA LEU A 678 -43.62 -12.29 -25.77
C LEU A 678 -45.15 -12.18 -25.64
N VAL A 679 -45.66 -11.26 -24.85
CA VAL A 679 -47.10 -11.00 -24.68
C VAL A 679 -47.66 -10.41 -25.97
N ALA A 680 -46.95 -9.46 -26.59
CA ALA A 680 -47.37 -8.85 -27.85
C ALA A 680 -47.31 -9.79 -29.07
N ASN A 681 -46.42 -10.81 -29.01
CA ASN A 681 -46.19 -11.78 -30.07
C ASN A 681 -46.41 -13.21 -29.55
N PRO A 682 -47.59 -13.59 -29.21
CA PRO A 682 -47.89 -14.93 -28.66
C PRO A 682 -47.54 -16.01 -29.69
N TYR A 683 -46.82 -17.04 -29.21
CA TYR A 683 -46.48 -18.19 -30.04
C TYR A 683 -47.76 -18.83 -30.61
N ARG A 684 -47.93 -18.81 -31.91
CA ARG A 684 -48.95 -19.62 -32.59
C ARG A 684 -48.24 -20.93 -33.04
N PRO A 685 -48.57 -22.07 -32.42
CA PRO A 685 -48.02 -23.33 -32.91
C PRO A 685 -48.46 -23.50 -34.37
N ILE A 686 -47.48 -23.65 -35.27
CA ILE A 686 -47.80 -24.15 -36.61
C ILE A 686 -48.11 -25.60 -36.39
N ILE A 687 -49.42 -25.96 -36.42
CA ILE A 687 -49.84 -27.34 -36.42
C ILE A 687 -49.31 -27.92 -37.74
N GLU A 688 -48.26 -28.75 -37.64
CA GLU A 688 -47.78 -29.54 -38.74
C GLU A 688 -48.72 -30.74 -38.85
N ASP A 689 -49.62 -30.77 -39.87
CA ASP A 689 -50.34 -31.93 -40.31
C ASP A 689 -49.37 -32.96 -40.95
#